data_a813625ed6c7188b13f41d3cbeb7b345
#
_entry.id   a813625ed6c7188b13f41d3cbeb7b345
#
_cell.length_a   1.000
_cell.length_b   1.000
_cell.length_c   1.000
_cell.angle_alpha   90.00
_cell.angle_beta   90.00
_cell.angle_gamma   90.00
#
_symmetry.space_group_name_H-M   'P 1'
#
loop_
_entity.id
_entity.type
_entity.pdbx_description
1 polymer ?
#
loop_
_entity_poly.entity_id
_entity_poly.type
_entity_poly.pdbx_seq_one_letter_code
_entity_poly.pdbx_strand_id
1 'polypeptide(L)'
;MFEKFTDKARKVMSLAQDEARNLGQMYVGTEHLLLALIREGEGVAAKALAKLEVTYDETLATVQGLTQSETEPVPGGHIPFTPRAKRVLEDAYRETMTHGQNYIATEHLLLGIVAEGNGRAMDALRAMGVSGDAVRNAVNELTANQPDQQAPQGQPSGPVFMGVGGGQSQPAPSDDASMLEQYGRNLTKVAADGRLDPVIGRDREIERVMQVLARRQKNNPLILGDPGVGKTAIVEGLAQLIASGNVPDILRGKQVWTLDLASLVAGSKYRGEFEERMKKVVQELEGSEDDILFIDEIHTVIGAGSAEGSIDAASILKPPLSRGEIQVIGATTAEEYRKHIEKDSAFERRFQPVNIGEPSPEDALTIIRGLQERYEKHHHVRYTDEAVKAAVTLSSRYVQDRFLPDKAIDVIDEAGARTRVHRTSLPPELTQVDADLKRVHDEKSAAAAAQEFEQAARLRDEEKALTARRKELEDAWHKSLEDNVVTVDEKDIADVVSDITGVPVSNLTEAEASKLLRCEDVLHQRVIGQDEAVTKVAKAIRRSRSPLKDPRRPGGSFIFLGPSGVGKTELAKSLAEFLFGSQDALISFDMSEFMEKHTVSKLVGAPPGYVGYDEGGELTKAVRRCPYSVVLFDEIEKAHPDVFNVLLQILDEGRLTDGQGRHVDFSNTVIIMTSNIGAREIAHTSTLGFSAAGGAGLSDKEIQSRVMSELKKLFRPEFLNRVDEIVVFKSLTGEQLRGIVELMVADLRDRLIAQGMSIELTDAARDLVAKQGADPVYGARPLRRAIQTLIEDPLSEELLQGGWSAGDIVQVDSDGEKLTFTKTRGLIPEPRHRETMGTPSAMPRGLDAPSAGPAGSAGGLMSTRE
;
A
#
# COMPACT_ATOMS: atom_id res chain seq x y z
N MET A 1 -1.01 5.07 18.13
CA MET A 1 -0.71 5.75 19.41
C MET A 1 -0.54 7.26 19.22
N PHE A 2 0.17 7.72 18.20
CA PHE A 2 0.41 9.16 17.94
C PHE A 2 -0.83 9.97 17.51
N GLU A 3 -1.88 9.32 17.03
CA GLU A 3 -3.15 9.96 16.62
C GLU A 3 -3.90 10.62 17.78
N LYS A 4 -3.66 10.15 19.01
CA LYS A 4 -4.29 10.67 20.21
C LYS A 4 -3.53 11.83 20.87
N PHE A 5 -2.43 12.29 20.30
CA PHE A 5 -1.65 13.41 20.85
C PHE A 5 -2.22 14.76 20.38
N THR A 6 -2.28 15.73 21.29
CA THR A 6 -2.54 17.13 20.94
C THR A 6 -1.38 17.66 20.07
N ASP A 7 -1.61 18.74 19.32
CA ASP A 7 -0.58 19.36 18.48
C ASP A 7 0.64 19.78 19.30
N LYS A 8 0.42 20.29 20.51
CA LYS A 8 1.51 20.63 21.45
C LYS A 8 2.27 19.41 21.93
N ALA A 9 1.57 18.32 22.24
CA ALA A 9 2.24 17.07 22.62
C ALA A 9 2.99 16.42 21.45
N ARG A 10 2.49 16.54 20.21
CA ARG A 10 3.23 16.13 19.00
C ARG A 10 4.51 16.94 18.78
N LYS A 11 4.42 18.26 19.02
CA LYS A 11 5.59 19.16 18.98
C LYS A 11 6.64 18.77 20.02
N VAL A 12 6.25 18.40 21.23
CA VAL A 12 7.15 17.88 22.28
C VAL A 12 7.88 16.63 21.82
N MET A 13 7.19 15.71 21.12
CA MET A 13 7.82 14.49 20.61
C MET A 13 8.87 14.77 19.54
N SER A 14 8.66 15.77 18.69
CA SER A 14 9.66 16.24 17.71
C SER A 14 10.84 16.89 18.40
N LEU A 15 10.57 17.80 19.33
CA LEU A 15 11.60 18.49 20.11
C LEU A 15 12.46 17.49 20.93
N ALA A 16 11.88 16.43 21.45
CA ALA A 16 12.63 15.41 22.20
C ALA A 16 13.64 14.65 21.32
N GLN A 17 13.35 14.47 20.02
CA GLN A 17 14.31 13.91 19.06
C GLN A 17 15.44 14.91 18.77
N ASP A 18 15.10 16.19 18.67
CA ASP A 18 16.10 17.24 18.46
C ASP A 18 17.02 17.39 19.69
N GLU A 19 16.47 17.30 20.91
CA GLU A 19 17.28 17.31 22.14
C GLU A 19 18.23 16.10 22.24
N ALA A 20 17.75 14.90 21.81
CA ALA A 20 18.62 13.73 21.77
C ALA A 20 19.77 13.90 20.76
N ARG A 21 19.50 14.53 19.60
CA ARG A 21 20.55 14.86 18.60
C ARG A 21 21.55 15.88 19.15
N ASN A 22 21.03 16.94 19.79
CA ASN A 22 21.86 18.00 20.35
C ASN A 22 22.82 17.49 21.44
N LEU A 23 22.36 16.47 22.19
CA LEU A 23 23.17 15.81 23.24
C LEU A 23 24.01 14.62 22.70
N GLY A 24 23.98 14.34 21.39
CA GLY A 24 24.75 13.26 20.76
C GLY A 24 24.31 11.86 21.17
N GLN A 25 23.03 11.66 21.49
CA GLN A 25 22.51 10.37 21.97
C GLN A 25 21.71 9.63 20.87
N MET A 26 21.97 8.33 20.74
CA MET A 26 21.29 7.46 19.76
C MET A 26 19.86 7.03 20.15
N TYR A 27 19.39 7.40 21.34
CA TYR A 27 18.08 7.03 21.86
C TYR A 27 17.41 8.21 22.55
N VAL A 28 16.09 8.38 22.36
CA VAL A 28 15.31 9.37 23.09
C VAL A 28 15.00 8.82 24.49
N GLY A 29 15.59 9.43 25.53
CA GLY A 29 15.36 9.10 26.94
C GLY A 29 14.30 9.97 27.59
N THR A 30 14.03 9.73 28.88
CA THR A 30 13.08 10.52 29.70
C THR A 30 13.54 11.97 29.87
N GLU A 31 14.85 12.18 29.98
CA GLU A 31 15.52 13.49 30.06
C GLU A 31 15.23 14.37 28.85
N HIS A 32 15.22 13.78 27.66
CA HIS A 32 14.90 14.51 26.43
C HIS A 32 13.43 14.92 26.36
N LEU A 33 12.53 14.08 26.88
CA LEU A 33 11.12 14.42 27.02
C LEU A 33 10.91 15.59 28.00
N LEU A 34 11.65 15.63 29.11
CA LEU A 34 11.58 16.72 30.07
C LEU A 34 12.08 18.04 29.46
N LEU A 35 13.25 18.01 28.81
CA LEU A 35 13.81 19.21 28.12
C LEU A 35 12.85 19.71 27.03
N ALA A 36 12.26 18.80 26.26
CA ALA A 36 11.29 19.14 25.22
C ALA A 36 10.00 19.76 25.78
N LEU A 37 9.53 19.28 26.93
CA LEU A 37 8.36 19.85 27.62
C LEU A 37 8.61 21.29 28.08
N ILE A 38 9.84 21.58 28.59
CA ILE A 38 10.21 22.94 29.00
C ILE A 38 10.35 23.84 27.77
N ARG A 39 10.99 23.36 26.71
CA ARG A 39 11.24 24.10 25.46
C ARG A 39 9.97 24.42 24.66
N GLU A 40 8.93 23.59 24.78
CA GLU A 40 7.63 23.83 24.13
C GLU A 40 7.00 25.15 24.62
N GLY A 41 7.11 25.45 25.92
CA GLY A 41 6.88 26.75 26.55
C GLY A 41 5.42 27.16 26.75
N GLU A 42 4.47 26.66 25.99
CA GLU A 42 3.05 27.11 26.00
C GLU A 42 2.09 26.14 26.68
N GLY A 43 2.49 24.88 26.83
CA GLY A 43 1.66 23.82 27.40
C GLY A 43 1.50 23.94 28.91
N VAL A 44 0.54 23.18 29.48
CA VAL A 44 0.33 23.10 30.92
C VAL A 44 1.56 22.58 31.63
N ALA A 45 2.26 21.62 31.06
CA ALA A 45 3.51 21.08 31.60
C ALA A 45 4.60 22.15 31.75
N ALA A 46 4.83 22.96 30.70
CA ALA A 46 5.82 24.03 30.74
C ALA A 46 5.46 25.08 31.83
N LYS A 47 4.20 25.43 31.93
CA LYS A 47 3.72 26.36 32.97
C LYS A 47 3.84 25.79 34.38
N ALA A 48 3.59 24.49 34.55
CA ALA A 48 3.76 23.81 35.85
C ALA A 48 5.24 23.75 36.26
N LEU A 49 6.14 23.48 35.32
CA LEU A 49 7.58 23.48 35.56
C LEU A 49 8.11 24.88 35.84
N ALA A 50 7.66 25.89 35.09
CA ALA A 50 8.00 27.30 35.35
C ALA A 50 7.55 27.79 36.72
N LYS A 51 6.38 27.34 37.21
CA LYS A 51 5.85 27.66 38.58
C LYS A 51 6.73 27.05 39.66
N LEU A 52 7.40 25.93 39.34
CA LEU A 52 8.35 25.27 40.25
C LEU A 52 9.79 25.75 40.05
N GLU A 53 10.00 26.89 39.34
CA GLU A 53 11.28 27.51 39.07
C GLU A 53 12.25 26.60 38.28
N VAL A 54 11.72 25.60 37.54
CA VAL A 54 12.51 24.70 36.69
C VAL A 54 12.74 25.37 35.33
N THR A 55 13.99 25.78 35.07
CA THR A 55 14.35 26.46 33.82
C THR A 55 15.05 25.50 32.84
N TYR A 56 15.03 25.82 31.54
CA TYR A 56 15.65 24.99 30.52
C TYR A 56 17.17 24.87 30.74
N ASP A 57 17.85 25.99 31.03
CA ASP A 57 19.33 26.04 31.16
C ASP A 57 19.83 25.23 32.37
N GLU A 58 19.15 25.34 33.51
CA GLU A 58 19.48 24.56 34.70
C GLU A 58 19.20 23.06 34.53
N THR A 59 18.06 22.74 33.86
CA THR A 59 17.73 21.34 33.54
C THR A 59 18.73 20.74 32.57
N LEU A 60 19.15 21.48 31.54
CA LEU A 60 20.16 21.03 30.59
C LEU A 60 21.51 20.79 31.25
N ALA A 61 21.99 21.73 32.09
CA ALA A 61 23.23 21.57 32.81
C ALA A 61 23.21 20.35 33.78
N THR A 62 22.06 20.13 34.42
CA THR A 62 21.87 18.97 35.32
C THR A 62 21.86 17.65 34.54
N VAL A 63 21.16 17.59 33.40
CA VAL A 63 21.12 16.44 32.52
C VAL A 63 22.50 16.13 31.96
N GLN A 64 23.27 17.15 31.52
CA GLN A 64 24.65 16.97 31.04
C GLN A 64 25.57 16.45 32.14
N GLY A 65 25.39 16.89 33.37
CA GLY A 65 26.16 16.40 34.53
C GLY A 65 25.85 14.94 34.89
N LEU A 66 24.65 14.46 34.62
CA LEU A 66 24.20 13.08 34.82
C LEU A 66 24.55 12.15 33.65
N THR A 67 24.94 12.69 32.49
CA THR A 67 25.24 11.93 31.26
C THR A 67 26.76 11.98 31.02
N GLN A 68 27.41 10.81 31.03
CA GLN A 68 28.79 10.73 30.51
C GLN A 68 28.72 10.89 28.97
N SER A 69 29.43 11.91 28.44
CA SER A 69 29.42 12.27 27.01
C SER A 69 30.03 11.15 26.16
N GLU A 70 29.22 10.39 25.51
CA GLU A 70 29.61 9.70 24.26
C GLU A 70 29.21 10.62 23.09
N THR A 71 30.16 11.38 22.60
CA THR A 71 30.00 12.25 21.44
C THR A 71 30.34 11.47 20.17
N GLU A 72 29.39 10.73 19.65
CA GLU A 72 29.44 10.28 18.25
C GLU A 72 28.40 11.04 17.43
N PRO A 73 28.70 11.42 16.17
CA PRO A 73 27.73 12.10 15.31
C PRO A 73 26.59 11.15 14.96
N VAL A 74 25.37 11.52 15.37
CA VAL A 74 24.17 10.73 15.11
C VAL A 74 23.77 10.86 13.64
N PRO A 75 23.64 9.76 12.85
CA PRO A 75 23.19 9.79 11.46
C PRO A 75 21.77 10.37 11.35
N GLY A 76 21.50 11.13 10.28
CA GLY A 76 20.18 11.70 10.02
C GLY A 76 19.12 10.60 9.83
N GLY A 77 18.18 10.47 10.79
CA GLY A 77 17.11 9.49 10.78
C GLY A 77 16.24 9.58 12.04
N HIS A 78 15.20 8.77 12.14
CA HIS A 78 14.32 8.69 13.30
C HIS A 78 15.05 8.01 14.47
N ILE A 79 15.20 8.72 15.61
CA ILE A 79 15.86 8.21 16.81
C ILE A 79 14.85 7.38 17.64
N PRO A 80 15.14 6.12 17.97
CA PRO A 80 14.24 5.26 18.74
C PRO A 80 14.18 5.68 20.22
N PHE A 81 13.03 5.41 20.86
CA PHE A 81 12.80 5.67 22.28
C PHE A 81 13.40 4.57 23.17
N THR A 82 13.95 4.96 24.29
CA THR A 82 14.37 4.00 25.32
C THR A 82 13.17 3.26 25.89
N PRO A 83 13.36 2.03 26.48
CA PRO A 83 12.28 1.30 27.13
C PRO A 83 11.57 2.11 28.23
N ARG A 84 12.30 2.98 28.96
CA ARG A 84 11.72 3.87 29.97
C ARG A 84 10.91 5.00 29.36
N ALA A 85 11.39 5.65 28.29
CA ALA A 85 10.62 6.66 27.58
C ALA A 85 9.32 6.07 27.01
N LYS A 86 9.32 4.81 26.54
CA LYS A 86 8.09 4.12 26.13
C LYS A 86 7.11 3.91 27.27
N ARG A 87 7.58 3.56 28.47
CA ARG A 87 6.74 3.46 29.67
C ARG A 87 6.14 4.81 30.05
N VAL A 88 6.90 5.89 30.00
CA VAL A 88 6.38 7.25 30.21
C VAL A 88 5.20 7.54 29.28
N LEU A 89 5.27 7.11 28.01
CA LEU A 89 4.15 7.29 27.06
C LEU A 89 2.94 6.41 27.40
N GLU A 90 3.17 5.19 27.91
CA GLU A 90 2.11 4.31 28.38
C GLU A 90 1.45 4.86 29.67
N ASP A 91 2.26 5.36 30.62
CA ASP A 91 1.77 5.95 31.86
C ASP A 91 1.07 7.30 31.57
N ALA A 92 1.55 8.10 30.63
CA ALA A 92 0.84 9.29 30.15
C ALA A 92 -0.55 8.94 29.61
N TYR A 93 -0.66 7.83 28.87
CA TYR A 93 -1.97 7.36 28.40
C TYR A 93 -2.87 6.88 29.54
N ARG A 94 -2.33 6.26 30.59
CA ARG A 94 -3.11 5.90 31.77
C ARG A 94 -3.60 7.13 32.54
N GLU A 95 -2.77 8.16 32.67
CA GLU A 95 -3.15 9.42 33.34
C GLU A 95 -4.29 10.12 32.58
N THR A 96 -4.36 10.04 31.22
CA THR A 96 -5.52 10.56 30.47
C THR A 96 -6.81 9.85 30.86
N MET A 97 -6.74 8.51 31.04
CA MET A 97 -7.90 7.72 31.46
C MET A 97 -8.37 8.08 32.87
N THR A 98 -7.43 8.38 33.78
CA THR A 98 -7.74 8.77 35.16
C THR A 98 -8.41 10.14 35.20
N HIS A 99 -8.08 11.04 34.27
CA HIS A 99 -8.69 12.39 34.18
C HIS A 99 -9.89 12.45 33.21
N GLY A 100 -10.34 11.31 32.67
CA GLY A 100 -11.50 11.21 31.78
C GLY A 100 -11.31 11.87 30.40
N GLN A 101 -10.07 12.02 29.92
CA GLN A 101 -9.74 12.63 28.63
C GLN A 101 -9.31 11.57 27.62
N ASN A 102 -9.68 11.77 26.33
CA ASN A 102 -9.35 10.84 25.24
C ASN A 102 -8.09 11.22 24.45
N TYR A 103 -7.38 12.26 24.86
CA TYR A 103 -6.21 12.77 24.16
C TYR A 103 -5.04 12.96 25.13
N ILE A 104 -3.82 12.78 24.63
CA ILE A 104 -2.59 12.99 25.39
C ILE A 104 -2.10 14.42 25.13
N ALA A 105 -2.13 15.24 26.18
CA ALA A 105 -1.60 16.60 26.20
C ALA A 105 -0.28 16.67 26.95
N THR A 106 0.34 17.85 27.01
CA THR A 106 1.65 18.06 27.61
C THR A 106 1.67 17.70 29.10
N GLU A 107 0.62 18.00 29.84
CA GLU A 107 0.47 17.64 31.25
C GLU A 107 0.48 16.13 31.49
N HIS A 108 -0.13 15.37 30.61
CA HIS A 108 -0.13 13.91 30.73
C HIS A 108 1.25 13.32 30.52
N LEU A 109 2.06 13.90 29.60
CA LEU A 109 3.45 13.50 29.41
C LEU A 109 4.30 13.79 30.65
N LEU A 110 4.10 14.95 31.29
CA LEU A 110 4.78 15.31 32.52
C LEU A 110 4.38 14.40 33.70
N LEU A 111 3.08 14.12 33.83
CA LEU A 111 2.58 13.17 34.84
C LEU A 111 3.08 11.75 34.59
N GLY A 112 3.22 11.34 33.32
CA GLY A 112 3.82 10.06 32.95
C GLY A 112 5.30 9.94 33.36
N ILE A 113 6.09 11.05 33.25
CA ILE A 113 7.46 11.08 33.78
C ILE A 113 7.47 10.91 35.28
N VAL A 114 6.53 11.55 36.00
CA VAL A 114 6.41 11.44 37.46
C VAL A 114 5.96 10.03 37.87
N ALA A 115 5.06 9.40 37.11
CA ALA A 115 4.54 8.06 37.39
C ALA A 115 5.61 6.96 37.19
N GLU A 116 6.45 7.07 36.17
CA GLU A 116 7.59 6.16 35.97
C GLU A 116 8.62 6.25 37.11
N GLY A 117 8.85 7.43 37.65
CA GLY A 117 9.51 7.67 38.93
C GLY A 117 11.03 7.42 39.02
N ASN A 118 11.65 6.68 38.10
CA ASN A 118 13.04 6.20 38.15
C ASN A 118 13.91 6.54 36.93
N GLY A 119 13.51 7.52 36.09
CA GLY A 119 14.25 7.95 34.91
C GLY A 119 15.18 9.14 35.19
N ARG A 120 16.12 9.41 34.26
CA ARG A 120 17.03 10.58 34.32
C ARG A 120 16.28 11.91 34.43
N ALA A 121 15.08 12.01 33.91
CA ALA A 121 14.18 13.16 34.09
C ALA A 121 13.85 13.39 35.58
N MET A 122 13.49 12.33 36.30
CA MET A 122 13.19 12.45 37.70
C MET A 122 14.43 12.68 38.58
N ASP A 123 15.57 12.14 38.17
CA ASP A 123 16.85 12.36 38.84
C ASP A 123 17.28 13.85 38.68
N ALA A 124 17.05 14.44 37.48
CA ALA A 124 17.29 15.86 37.25
C ALA A 124 16.33 16.75 38.07
N LEU A 125 15.05 16.44 38.13
CA LEU A 125 14.08 17.17 38.96
C LEU A 125 14.42 17.09 40.45
N ARG A 126 14.82 15.91 40.95
CA ARG A 126 15.28 15.73 42.35
C ARG A 126 16.55 16.51 42.66
N ALA A 127 17.50 16.54 41.74
CA ALA A 127 18.74 17.34 41.89
C ALA A 127 18.44 18.85 42.00
N MET A 128 17.40 19.32 41.33
CA MET A 128 16.89 20.70 41.45
C MET A 128 15.94 20.91 42.64
N GLY A 129 15.76 19.90 43.52
CA GLY A 129 14.91 19.99 44.72
C GLY A 129 13.42 19.84 44.46
N VAL A 130 13.00 19.42 43.24
CA VAL A 130 11.59 19.29 42.86
C VAL A 130 11.14 17.82 43.05
N SER A 131 10.13 17.63 43.91
CA SER A 131 9.52 16.32 44.13
C SER A 131 8.40 16.01 43.11
N GLY A 132 8.17 14.71 42.85
CA GLY A 132 7.08 14.30 41.94
C GLY A 132 5.68 14.76 42.43
N ASP A 133 5.48 14.81 43.75
CA ASP A 133 4.23 15.33 44.34
C ASP A 133 4.06 16.84 44.12
N ALA A 134 5.15 17.61 44.13
CA ALA A 134 5.11 19.02 43.83
C ALA A 134 4.73 19.25 42.35
N VAL A 135 5.26 18.47 41.43
CA VAL A 135 4.88 18.49 39.99
C VAL A 135 3.41 18.14 39.81
N ARG A 136 2.93 17.06 40.43
CA ARG A 136 1.52 16.64 40.35
C ARG A 136 0.57 17.71 40.88
N ASN A 137 0.90 18.33 42.05
CA ASN A 137 0.11 19.40 42.60
C ASN A 137 0.08 20.65 41.70
N ALA A 138 1.23 21.04 41.12
CA ALA A 138 1.31 22.19 40.21
C ALA A 138 0.50 21.96 38.93
N VAL A 139 0.49 20.75 38.37
CA VAL A 139 -0.34 20.38 37.22
C VAL A 139 -1.82 20.42 37.57
N ASN A 140 -2.24 19.80 38.67
CA ASN A 140 -3.64 19.78 39.13
C ASN A 140 -4.18 21.18 39.40
N GLU A 141 -3.39 22.07 39.97
CA GLU A 141 -3.81 23.46 40.26
C GLU A 141 -4.00 24.27 38.97
N LEU A 142 -3.17 24.00 37.92
CA LEU A 142 -3.31 24.70 36.64
C LEU A 142 -4.43 24.11 35.76
N THR A 143 -4.72 22.82 35.88
CA THR A 143 -5.84 22.17 35.18
C THR A 143 -7.20 22.51 35.82
N ALA A 144 -7.26 22.68 37.15
CA ALA A 144 -8.49 23.07 37.84
C ALA A 144 -8.95 24.50 37.50
N ASN A 145 -8.08 25.38 37.05
CA ASN A 145 -8.34 26.79 36.70
C ASN A 145 -8.53 27.06 35.20
N GLN A 146 -8.58 26.05 34.34
CA GLN A 146 -8.90 26.23 32.92
C GLN A 146 -10.34 25.79 32.64
N PRO A 147 -11.20 26.62 32.01
CA PRO A 147 -12.43 26.13 31.41
C PRO A 147 -12.09 25.23 30.23
N ASP A 148 -12.82 24.10 30.13
CA ASP A 148 -12.69 23.05 29.11
C ASP A 148 -12.28 23.59 27.73
N GLN A 149 -11.04 23.32 27.31
CA GLN A 149 -10.62 23.53 25.95
C GLN A 149 -10.87 22.24 25.16
N GLN A 150 -11.79 22.36 24.23
CA GLN A 150 -12.30 21.40 23.28
C GLN A 150 -11.21 20.53 22.60
N ALA A 151 -11.57 19.26 22.34
CA ALA A 151 -10.85 18.29 21.54
C ALA A 151 -10.44 18.84 20.15
N PRO A 152 -9.27 18.45 19.60
CA PRO A 152 -8.87 18.86 18.27
C PRO A 152 -9.68 18.09 17.22
N GLN A 153 -10.54 18.83 16.50
CA GLN A 153 -11.06 18.39 15.22
C GLN A 153 -9.90 18.47 14.20
N GLY A 154 -9.55 17.34 13.61
CA GLY A 154 -8.66 17.29 12.46
C GLY A 154 -9.36 17.91 11.26
N GLN A 155 -8.93 19.10 10.86
CA GLN A 155 -9.18 19.63 9.53
C GLN A 155 -7.89 20.21 8.95
N PRO A 156 -7.63 20.06 7.65
CA PRO A 156 -6.49 20.66 6.99
C PRO A 156 -6.73 22.17 6.86
N SER A 157 -5.74 22.95 7.28
CA SER A 157 -5.74 24.40 7.20
C SER A 157 -5.63 24.90 5.75
N GLY A 158 -6.75 25.39 5.23
CA GLY A 158 -6.77 26.33 4.11
C GLY A 158 -6.98 27.76 4.64
N PRO A 159 -6.60 28.82 3.88
CA PRO A 159 -6.56 30.19 4.38
C PRO A 159 -7.95 30.76 4.61
N VAL A 160 -8.12 31.32 5.80
CA VAL A 160 -9.35 32.00 6.23
C VAL A 160 -9.49 33.34 5.52
N PHE A 161 -10.52 33.45 4.69
CA PHE A 161 -10.98 34.76 4.14
C PHE A 161 -11.92 35.42 5.16
N MET A 162 -11.54 36.61 5.66
CA MET A 162 -12.43 37.45 6.48
C MET A 162 -13.55 38.02 5.61
N GLY A 163 -14.76 37.48 5.77
CA GLY A 163 -16.01 38.09 5.31
C GLY A 163 -16.85 38.50 6.52
N VAL A 164 -17.10 39.80 6.64
CA VAL A 164 -18.01 40.39 7.60
C VAL A 164 -19.47 40.07 7.22
N GLY A 165 -20.21 39.41 8.12
CA GLY A 165 -21.66 39.23 7.96
C GLY A 165 -22.24 38.43 9.14
N GLY A 166 -23.05 39.08 9.95
CA GLY A 166 -23.66 38.54 11.16
C GLY A 166 -24.43 37.24 10.93
N GLY A 167 -24.12 36.27 11.72
CA GLY A 167 -24.79 34.98 11.77
C GLY A 167 -25.07 34.60 13.21
N GLN A 168 -26.31 34.31 13.48
CA GLN A 168 -26.90 33.90 14.72
C GLN A 168 -26.14 32.67 15.29
N SER A 169 -25.73 32.82 16.55
CA SER A 169 -25.31 31.71 17.41
C SER A 169 -26.44 30.68 17.52
N GLN A 170 -26.19 29.44 17.07
CA GLN A 170 -27.06 28.32 17.44
C GLN A 170 -26.98 28.08 18.96
N PRO A 171 -28.10 27.93 19.64
CA PRO A 171 -28.11 27.61 21.07
C PRO A 171 -27.57 26.17 21.29
N ALA A 172 -26.89 25.98 22.42
CA ALA A 172 -26.53 24.68 22.94
C ALA A 172 -27.76 23.76 23.03
N PRO A 173 -27.63 22.43 22.76
CA PRO A 173 -28.77 21.54 22.84
C PRO A 173 -29.38 21.59 24.22
N SER A 174 -30.66 21.93 24.27
CA SER A 174 -31.51 21.81 25.45
C SER A 174 -31.61 20.30 25.82
N ASP A 175 -31.74 19.98 27.09
CA ASP A 175 -31.96 18.63 27.63
C ASP A 175 -33.23 17.91 27.06
N ASP A 176 -33.95 18.54 26.13
CA ASP A 176 -35.12 18.04 25.39
C ASP A 176 -34.83 17.63 23.92
N ALA A 177 -33.57 17.58 23.50
CA ALA A 177 -33.26 17.13 22.13
C ALA A 177 -33.51 15.62 21.99
N SER A 178 -34.24 15.22 20.93
CA SER A 178 -34.53 13.83 20.55
C SER A 178 -33.24 13.04 20.47
N MET A 179 -33.23 11.79 20.99
CA MET A 179 -32.10 10.88 20.89
C MET A 179 -31.78 10.53 19.45
N LEU A 180 -32.78 10.50 18.57
CA LEU A 180 -32.61 10.33 17.13
C LEU A 180 -31.86 11.51 16.50
N GLU A 181 -32.10 12.75 16.97
CA GLU A 181 -31.36 13.92 16.50
C GLU A 181 -29.91 13.96 17.02
N GLN A 182 -29.68 13.39 18.20
CA GLN A 182 -28.36 13.37 18.83
C GLN A 182 -27.42 12.31 18.23
N TYR A 183 -27.94 11.10 17.94
CA TYR A 183 -27.14 9.94 17.48
C TYR A 183 -27.49 9.48 16.07
N GLY A 184 -28.45 10.11 15.42
CA GLY A 184 -28.90 9.80 14.08
C GLY A 184 -28.80 10.98 13.14
N ARG A 185 -28.89 10.68 11.84
CA ARG A 185 -28.97 11.68 10.77
C ARG A 185 -30.24 11.46 9.97
N ASN A 186 -31.07 12.50 9.85
CA ASN A 186 -32.28 12.45 9.05
C ASN A 186 -31.92 12.55 7.55
N LEU A 187 -31.95 11.42 6.83
CA LEU A 187 -31.63 11.37 5.41
C LEU A 187 -32.66 12.10 4.54
N THR A 188 -33.96 12.05 4.91
CA THR A 188 -35.02 12.74 4.17
C THR A 188 -34.86 14.26 4.23
N LYS A 189 -34.46 14.80 5.39
CA LYS A 189 -34.17 16.25 5.55
C LYS A 189 -32.93 16.66 4.76
N VAL A 190 -31.89 15.83 4.80
CA VAL A 190 -30.65 16.06 4.02
C VAL A 190 -30.91 15.98 2.50
N ALA A 191 -31.82 15.08 2.09
CA ALA A 191 -32.29 14.98 0.71
C ALA A 191 -33.05 16.25 0.27
N ALA A 192 -33.94 16.75 1.12
CA ALA A 192 -34.67 18.00 0.85
C ALA A 192 -33.74 19.21 0.72
N ASP A 193 -32.64 19.23 1.47
CA ASP A 193 -31.58 20.25 1.38
C ASP A 193 -30.69 20.09 0.12
N GLY A 194 -30.87 19.04 -0.71
CA GLY A 194 -30.07 18.77 -1.90
C GLY A 194 -28.61 18.36 -1.64
N ARG A 195 -28.31 17.88 -0.42
CA ARG A 195 -26.95 17.52 0.03
C ARG A 195 -26.59 16.05 -0.19
N LEU A 196 -27.53 15.20 -0.61
CA LEU A 196 -27.26 13.82 -0.97
C LEU A 196 -26.79 13.71 -2.44
N ASP A 197 -26.00 12.67 -2.69
CA ASP A 197 -25.59 12.32 -4.05
C ASP A 197 -26.76 11.78 -4.88
N PRO A 198 -26.86 12.10 -6.18
CA PRO A 198 -27.91 11.57 -7.02
C PRO A 198 -27.77 10.04 -7.16
N VAL A 199 -28.84 9.32 -6.93
CA VAL A 199 -28.87 7.86 -7.07
C VAL A 199 -29.38 7.50 -8.46
N ILE A 200 -28.58 6.77 -9.21
CA ILE A 200 -28.78 6.49 -10.63
C ILE A 200 -28.74 4.99 -10.83
N GLY A 201 -29.66 4.45 -11.67
CA GLY A 201 -29.62 3.08 -12.13
C GLY A 201 -30.02 2.04 -11.07
N ARG A 202 -30.67 2.45 -9.98
CA ARG A 202 -31.11 1.56 -8.86
C ARG A 202 -32.64 1.60 -8.63
N ASP A 203 -33.39 2.01 -9.64
CA ASP A 203 -34.84 2.19 -9.53
C ASP A 203 -35.56 0.89 -9.12
N ARG A 204 -35.14 -0.27 -9.65
CA ARG A 204 -35.74 -1.56 -9.37
C ARG A 204 -35.50 -2.00 -7.92
N GLU A 205 -34.31 -1.78 -7.43
CA GLU A 205 -33.92 -2.12 -6.05
C GLU A 205 -34.65 -1.22 -5.07
N ILE A 206 -34.74 0.09 -5.33
CA ILE A 206 -35.50 1.06 -4.51
C ILE A 206 -36.99 0.69 -4.52
N GLU A 207 -37.58 0.39 -5.69
CA GLU A 207 -38.95 -0.06 -5.79
C GLU A 207 -39.19 -1.34 -4.97
N ARG A 208 -38.20 -2.27 -4.98
CA ARG A 208 -38.30 -3.50 -4.18
C ARG A 208 -38.27 -3.22 -2.70
N VAL A 209 -37.42 -2.28 -2.24
CA VAL A 209 -37.39 -1.83 -0.82
C VAL A 209 -38.72 -1.21 -0.45
N MET A 210 -39.30 -0.33 -1.29
CA MET A 210 -40.63 0.26 -1.06
C MET A 210 -41.73 -0.78 -0.97
N GLN A 211 -41.73 -1.79 -1.87
CA GLN A 211 -42.68 -2.91 -1.83
C GLN A 211 -42.60 -3.71 -0.52
N VAL A 212 -41.35 -3.89 0.01
CA VAL A 212 -41.18 -4.61 1.28
C VAL A 212 -41.71 -3.77 2.45
N LEU A 213 -41.38 -2.46 2.49
CA LEU A 213 -41.88 -1.54 3.53
C LEU A 213 -43.40 -1.44 3.57
N ALA A 214 -44.07 -1.59 2.43
CA ALA A 214 -45.53 -1.58 2.29
C ALA A 214 -46.23 -2.90 2.72
N ARG A 215 -45.51 -3.95 3.09
CA ARG A 215 -46.07 -5.23 3.52
C ARG A 215 -46.70 -5.15 4.91
N ARG A 216 -47.69 -5.96 5.16
CA ARG A 216 -48.29 -6.12 6.48
C ARG A 216 -47.42 -6.91 7.46
N GLN A 217 -46.62 -7.83 6.96
CA GLN A 217 -45.67 -8.66 7.74
C GLN A 217 -44.35 -8.75 7.01
N LYS A 218 -43.27 -8.91 7.74
CA LYS A 218 -41.88 -8.84 7.18
C LYS A 218 -41.68 -7.57 6.38
N ASN A 219 -42.08 -6.45 6.98
CA ASN A 219 -42.04 -5.12 6.40
C ASN A 219 -40.66 -4.42 6.61
N ASN A 220 -39.67 -5.16 7.11
CA ASN A 220 -38.31 -4.66 7.31
C ASN A 220 -37.40 -5.21 6.18
N PRO A 221 -36.99 -4.41 5.21
CA PRO A 221 -36.02 -4.85 4.18
C PRO A 221 -34.62 -5.03 4.76
N LEU A 222 -33.97 -6.11 4.35
CA LEU A 222 -32.56 -6.36 4.62
C LEU A 222 -31.80 -6.35 3.30
N ILE A 223 -31.04 -5.32 3.08
CA ILE A 223 -30.25 -5.12 1.88
C ILE A 223 -29.00 -5.98 1.98
N LEU A 224 -28.88 -6.97 1.08
CA LEU A 224 -27.75 -7.89 1.02
C LEU A 224 -26.95 -7.62 -0.24
N GLY A 225 -25.65 -7.37 -0.11
CA GLY A 225 -24.76 -7.18 -1.24
C GLY A 225 -23.32 -7.07 -0.79
N ASP A 226 -22.38 -7.24 -1.72
CA ASP A 226 -20.95 -7.11 -1.46
C ASP A 226 -20.57 -5.69 -1.04
N PRO A 227 -19.39 -5.47 -0.41
CA PRO A 227 -18.92 -4.13 -0.08
C PRO A 227 -18.79 -3.28 -1.35
N GLY A 228 -19.19 -2.01 -1.30
CA GLY A 228 -19.00 -1.09 -2.43
C GLY A 228 -20.02 -1.19 -3.58
N VAL A 229 -21.04 -2.10 -3.50
CA VAL A 229 -22.07 -2.17 -4.55
C VAL A 229 -23.16 -1.08 -4.46
N GLY A 230 -23.08 -0.18 -3.45
CA GLY A 230 -24.02 0.93 -3.30
C GLY A 230 -25.25 0.63 -2.44
N LYS A 231 -25.12 -0.19 -1.39
CA LYS A 231 -26.23 -0.50 -0.46
C LYS A 231 -26.82 0.74 0.20
N THR A 232 -25.98 1.62 0.71
CA THR A 232 -26.36 2.86 1.37
C THR A 232 -27.02 3.83 0.39
N ALA A 233 -26.52 3.91 -0.85
CA ALA A 233 -27.10 4.73 -1.91
C ALA A 233 -28.57 4.42 -2.21
N ILE A 234 -29.00 3.15 -2.10
CA ILE A 234 -30.41 2.76 -2.29
C ILE A 234 -31.30 3.40 -1.25
N VAL A 235 -30.85 3.48 0.01
CA VAL A 235 -31.61 4.10 1.10
C VAL A 235 -31.61 5.62 0.95
N GLU A 236 -30.49 6.19 0.50
CA GLU A 236 -30.43 7.62 0.14
C GLU A 236 -31.36 7.97 -1.01
N GLY A 237 -31.44 7.11 -2.04
CA GLY A 237 -32.39 7.26 -3.14
C GLY A 237 -33.83 7.16 -2.68
N LEU A 238 -34.16 6.23 -1.79
CA LEU A 238 -35.47 6.18 -1.15
C LEU A 238 -35.79 7.47 -0.41
N ALA A 239 -34.85 8.01 0.37
CA ALA A 239 -35.03 9.28 1.09
C ALA A 239 -35.25 10.46 0.12
N GLN A 240 -34.56 10.50 -1.03
CA GLN A 240 -34.79 11.49 -2.08
C GLN A 240 -36.17 11.39 -2.72
N LEU A 241 -36.66 10.16 -2.99
CA LEU A 241 -37.99 9.94 -3.52
C LEU A 241 -39.10 10.33 -2.51
N ILE A 242 -38.89 10.05 -1.21
CA ILE A 242 -39.81 10.49 -0.17
C ILE A 242 -39.83 12.02 -0.07
N ALA A 243 -38.64 12.66 -0.07
CA ALA A 243 -38.53 14.13 0.00
C ALA A 243 -39.18 14.82 -1.20
N SER A 244 -39.07 14.25 -2.41
CA SER A 244 -39.70 14.76 -3.62
C SER A 244 -41.21 14.40 -3.72
N GLY A 245 -41.74 13.57 -2.82
CA GLY A 245 -43.12 13.11 -2.84
C GLY A 245 -43.44 12.07 -3.92
N ASN A 246 -42.42 11.50 -4.56
CA ASN A 246 -42.55 10.56 -5.68
C ASN A 246 -42.58 9.09 -5.17
N VAL A 247 -43.40 8.84 -4.15
CA VAL A 247 -43.56 7.54 -3.47
C VAL A 247 -45.06 7.18 -3.33
N PRO A 248 -45.41 5.90 -3.16
CA PRO A 248 -46.77 5.48 -2.82
C PRO A 248 -47.28 6.19 -1.55
N ASP A 249 -48.60 6.40 -1.48
CA ASP A 249 -49.21 7.17 -0.36
C ASP A 249 -48.85 6.64 1.03
N ILE A 250 -48.58 5.34 1.16
CA ILE A 250 -48.19 4.70 2.45
C ILE A 250 -46.78 5.14 2.94
N LEU A 251 -45.94 5.67 2.05
CA LEU A 251 -44.59 6.16 2.38
C LEU A 251 -44.50 7.68 2.33
N ARG A 252 -45.60 8.37 1.96
CA ARG A 252 -45.61 9.83 1.84
C ARG A 252 -45.57 10.46 3.24
N GLY A 253 -44.65 11.38 3.44
CA GLY A 253 -44.44 12.05 4.71
C GLY A 253 -43.54 11.30 5.69
N LYS A 254 -43.14 10.05 5.40
CA LYS A 254 -42.22 9.31 6.26
C LYS A 254 -40.81 9.91 6.22
N GLN A 255 -40.06 9.66 7.28
CA GLN A 255 -38.69 10.14 7.45
C GLN A 255 -37.75 8.97 7.64
N VAL A 256 -36.63 8.97 6.94
CA VAL A 256 -35.59 7.94 7.04
C VAL A 256 -34.44 8.49 7.88
N TRP A 257 -34.18 7.80 8.99
CA TRP A 257 -33.10 8.12 9.92
C TRP A 257 -32.00 7.07 9.84
N THR A 258 -30.75 7.48 9.62
CA THR A 258 -29.60 6.58 9.79
C THR A 258 -29.07 6.69 11.21
N LEU A 259 -28.75 5.56 11.83
CA LEU A 259 -28.23 5.48 13.19
C LEU A 259 -26.73 5.20 13.16
N ASP A 260 -25.96 6.05 13.85
CA ASP A 260 -24.53 5.81 14.07
C ASP A 260 -24.32 4.98 15.36
N LEU A 261 -24.16 3.69 15.18
CA LEU A 261 -23.90 2.76 16.29
C LEU A 261 -22.57 3.03 16.99
N ALA A 262 -21.55 3.52 16.27
CA ALA A 262 -20.25 3.84 16.85
C ALA A 262 -20.36 5.02 17.83
N SER A 263 -21.14 6.05 17.47
CA SER A 263 -21.43 7.20 18.34
C SER A 263 -22.26 6.84 19.56
N LEU A 264 -23.17 5.87 19.44
CA LEU A 264 -23.94 5.35 20.59
C LEU A 264 -23.08 4.65 21.63
N VAL A 265 -22.05 3.93 21.18
CA VAL A 265 -21.09 3.22 22.04
C VAL A 265 -20.01 4.19 22.58
N ALA A 266 -19.63 5.20 21.79
CA ALA A 266 -18.61 6.17 22.18
C ALA A 266 -19.05 6.97 23.42
N GLY A 267 -18.16 7.08 24.41
CA GLY A 267 -18.40 7.81 25.66
C GLY A 267 -19.25 7.09 26.70
N SER A 268 -19.73 5.88 26.43
CA SER A 268 -20.36 5.07 27.49
C SER A 268 -19.28 4.47 28.40
N LYS A 269 -19.17 4.98 29.63
CA LYS A 269 -18.24 4.46 30.67
C LYS A 269 -18.68 3.11 31.22
N TYR A 270 -19.98 2.86 31.19
CA TYR A 270 -20.59 1.63 31.69
C TYR A 270 -21.53 1.05 30.63
N ARG A 271 -21.51 -0.28 30.54
CA ARG A 271 -22.30 -1.08 29.63
C ARG A 271 -23.79 -0.74 29.63
N GLY A 272 -24.37 -0.42 30.78
CA GLY A 272 -25.79 -0.03 30.92
C GLY A 272 -26.17 1.28 30.22
N GLU A 273 -25.20 2.17 29.98
CA GLU A 273 -25.46 3.44 29.32
C GLU A 273 -25.78 3.26 27.81
N PHE A 274 -25.07 2.37 27.13
CA PHE A 274 -25.39 2.02 25.74
C PHE A 274 -26.77 1.39 25.59
N GLU A 275 -27.11 0.45 26.51
CA GLU A 275 -28.42 -0.19 26.52
C GLU A 275 -29.54 0.82 26.79
N GLU A 276 -29.30 1.77 27.68
CA GLU A 276 -30.27 2.83 28.00
C GLU A 276 -30.48 3.80 26.84
N ARG A 277 -29.38 4.21 26.15
CA ARG A 277 -29.46 5.06 24.97
C ARG A 277 -30.21 4.35 23.84
N MET A 278 -29.89 3.08 23.57
CA MET A 278 -30.58 2.29 22.56
C MET A 278 -32.05 2.07 22.86
N LYS A 279 -32.43 1.87 24.14
CA LYS A 279 -33.83 1.80 24.57
C LYS A 279 -34.57 3.11 24.35
N LYS A 280 -33.93 4.25 24.61
CA LYS A 280 -34.54 5.57 24.36
C LYS A 280 -34.76 5.80 22.87
N VAL A 281 -33.80 5.46 22.00
CA VAL A 281 -33.97 5.54 20.55
C VAL A 281 -35.14 4.67 20.09
N VAL A 282 -35.25 3.44 20.61
CA VAL A 282 -36.36 2.55 20.27
C VAL A 282 -37.69 3.10 20.75
N GLN A 283 -37.77 3.67 21.95
CA GLN A 283 -38.99 4.31 22.49
C GLN A 283 -39.43 5.52 21.66
N GLU A 284 -38.52 6.33 21.16
CA GLU A 284 -38.85 7.43 20.24
C GLU A 284 -39.43 6.90 18.93
N LEU A 285 -38.83 5.84 18.35
CA LEU A 285 -39.34 5.18 17.13
C LEU A 285 -40.71 4.53 17.35
N GLU A 286 -40.96 3.93 18.52
CA GLU A 286 -42.27 3.39 18.89
C GLU A 286 -43.35 4.49 19.02
N GLY A 287 -42.95 5.71 19.36
CA GLY A 287 -43.84 6.87 19.45
C GLY A 287 -44.12 7.58 18.13
N SER A 288 -43.42 7.23 17.06
CA SER A 288 -43.58 7.86 15.74
C SER A 288 -43.89 6.84 14.67
N GLU A 289 -45.08 6.91 14.09
CA GLU A 289 -45.47 6.04 12.96
C GLU A 289 -44.78 6.41 11.67
N ASP A 290 -44.16 7.60 11.56
CA ASP A 290 -43.62 8.16 10.34
C ASP A 290 -42.09 7.92 10.19
N ASP A 291 -41.42 7.47 11.24
CA ASP A 291 -39.99 7.27 11.22
C ASP A 291 -39.60 5.85 10.80
N ILE A 292 -38.64 5.77 9.87
CA ILE A 292 -38.00 4.55 9.40
C ILE A 292 -36.53 4.61 9.79
N LEU A 293 -36.06 3.61 10.55
CA LEU A 293 -34.68 3.51 10.97
C LEU A 293 -33.84 2.77 9.92
N PHE A 294 -32.76 3.36 9.48
CA PHE A 294 -31.74 2.69 8.68
C PHE A 294 -30.50 2.35 9.54
N ILE A 295 -30.10 1.10 9.52
CA ILE A 295 -28.91 0.59 10.18
C ILE A 295 -28.00 -0.02 9.14
N ASP A 296 -26.87 0.69 8.86
CA ASP A 296 -25.82 0.10 8.05
C ASP A 296 -25.01 -0.88 8.89
N GLU A 297 -24.45 -1.90 8.25
CA GLU A 297 -23.76 -3.00 8.93
C GLU A 297 -24.54 -3.60 10.10
N ILE A 298 -25.85 -3.89 9.90
CA ILE A 298 -26.75 -4.37 10.96
C ILE A 298 -26.25 -5.62 11.69
N HIS A 299 -25.31 -6.36 11.12
CA HIS A 299 -24.66 -7.50 11.77
C HIS A 299 -23.86 -7.09 13.02
N THR A 300 -23.39 -5.86 13.08
CA THR A 300 -22.68 -5.31 14.26
C THR A 300 -23.58 -5.23 15.49
N VAL A 301 -24.87 -5.01 15.28
CA VAL A 301 -25.89 -5.02 16.35
C VAL A 301 -26.02 -6.41 17.01
N ILE A 302 -25.85 -7.49 16.23
CA ILE A 302 -25.99 -8.87 16.67
C ILE A 302 -24.69 -9.42 17.27
N GLY A 303 -23.54 -8.91 16.82
CA GLY A 303 -22.20 -9.39 17.24
C GLY A 303 -21.54 -8.61 18.37
N ALA A 304 -22.08 -7.49 18.79
CA ALA A 304 -21.47 -6.58 19.77
C ALA A 304 -21.30 -7.15 21.19
N GLY A 305 -21.55 -8.46 21.37
CA GLY A 305 -21.60 -9.07 22.67
C GLY A 305 -20.96 -10.45 22.84
N SER A 306 -19.99 -10.86 22.01
CA SER A 306 -19.38 -12.20 22.05
C SER A 306 -18.49 -12.52 23.26
N ALA A 307 -18.27 -11.60 24.20
CA ALA A 307 -17.72 -11.94 25.50
C ALA A 307 -18.83 -12.47 26.43
N GLU A 308 -18.59 -13.61 27.08
CA GLU A 308 -19.55 -14.27 27.98
C GLU A 308 -20.24 -13.25 28.93
N GLY A 309 -21.55 -13.11 28.81
CA GLY A 309 -22.38 -12.22 29.65
C GLY A 309 -22.82 -10.90 29.00
N SER A 310 -22.64 -10.66 27.68
CA SER A 310 -23.10 -9.41 27.04
C SER A 310 -24.58 -9.49 26.58
N ILE A 311 -25.37 -8.47 26.91
CA ILE A 311 -26.71 -8.31 26.33
C ILE A 311 -26.54 -7.78 24.91
N ASP A 312 -27.03 -8.54 23.99
CA ASP A 312 -27.00 -8.28 22.55
C ASP A 312 -27.97 -7.10 22.25
N ALA A 313 -27.51 -6.05 21.58
CA ALA A 313 -28.36 -4.93 21.17
C ALA A 313 -29.56 -5.44 20.31
N ALA A 314 -29.39 -6.58 19.62
CA ALA A 314 -30.48 -7.25 18.92
C ALA A 314 -31.62 -7.63 19.87
N SER A 315 -31.37 -7.97 21.14
CA SER A 315 -32.42 -8.31 22.10
C SER A 315 -33.30 -7.10 22.47
N ILE A 316 -32.82 -5.88 22.31
CA ILE A 316 -33.63 -4.66 22.51
C ILE A 316 -34.54 -4.43 21.29
N LEU A 317 -34.05 -4.68 20.07
CA LEU A 317 -34.81 -4.48 18.84
C LEU A 317 -35.83 -5.60 18.55
N LYS A 318 -35.59 -6.85 19.00
CA LYS A 318 -36.45 -8.00 18.73
C LYS A 318 -37.92 -7.83 19.14
N PRO A 319 -38.26 -7.31 20.34
CA PRO A 319 -39.67 -7.18 20.75
C PRO A 319 -40.45 -6.17 19.88
N PRO A 320 -39.97 -4.91 19.65
CA PRO A 320 -40.72 -3.97 18.83
C PRO A 320 -40.80 -4.36 17.35
N LEU A 321 -39.73 -4.95 16.78
CA LEU A 321 -39.79 -5.54 15.43
C LEU A 321 -40.82 -6.70 15.34
N SER A 322 -40.99 -7.46 16.44
CA SER A 322 -41.93 -8.55 16.50
C SER A 322 -43.39 -8.09 16.52
N ARG A 323 -43.61 -6.95 17.19
CA ARG A 323 -44.94 -6.33 17.30
C ARG A 323 -45.28 -5.46 16.08
N GLY A 324 -44.27 -5.13 15.27
CA GLY A 324 -44.41 -4.23 14.12
C GLY A 324 -44.56 -2.77 14.51
N GLU A 325 -44.07 -2.40 15.69
CA GLU A 325 -44.11 -1.02 16.26
C GLU A 325 -43.06 -0.13 15.64
N ILE A 326 -41.98 -0.69 15.08
CA ILE A 326 -40.93 0.05 14.37
C ILE A 326 -40.70 -0.54 12.99
N GLN A 327 -40.28 0.30 12.04
CA GLN A 327 -39.81 -0.08 10.72
C GLN A 327 -38.31 0.11 10.62
N VAL A 328 -37.56 -0.94 10.21
CA VAL A 328 -36.11 -0.91 10.09
C VAL A 328 -35.66 -1.38 8.71
N ILE A 329 -34.77 -0.62 8.09
CA ILE A 329 -34.01 -1.03 6.91
C ILE A 329 -32.63 -1.44 7.40
N GLY A 330 -32.22 -2.67 7.18
CA GLY A 330 -30.85 -3.12 7.47
C GLY A 330 -30.03 -3.25 6.21
N ALA A 331 -28.71 -3.00 6.29
CA ALA A 331 -27.77 -3.34 5.23
C ALA A 331 -26.66 -4.22 5.78
N THR A 332 -26.21 -5.22 5.03
CA THR A 332 -25.10 -6.10 5.39
C THR A 332 -24.55 -6.84 4.18
N THR A 333 -23.44 -7.57 4.34
CA THR A 333 -22.92 -8.47 3.30
C THR A 333 -23.56 -9.86 3.41
N ALA A 334 -23.51 -10.64 2.31
CA ALA A 334 -24.02 -12.02 2.31
C ALA A 334 -23.22 -12.93 3.27
N GLU A 335 -21.94 -12.65 3.48
CA GLU A 335 -21.06 -13.40 4.39
C GLU A 335 -21.45 -13.14 5.85
N GLU A 336 -21.60 -11.86 6.25
CA GLU A 336 -21.98 -11.46 7.60
C GLU A 336 -23.44 -11.86 7.93
N TYR A 337 -24.31 -11.84 6.92
CA TYR A 337 -25.68 -12.37 7.06
C TYR A 337 -25.67 -13.83 7.51
N ARG A 338 -24.88 -14.68 6.84
CA ARG A 338 -24.77 -16.12 7.18
C ARG A 338 -24.10 -16.34 8.54
N LYS A 339 -23.11 -15.54 8.89
CA LYS A 339 -22.37 -15.66 10.15
C LYS A 339 -23.21 -15.27 11.37
N HIS A 340 -24.00 -14.21 11.26
CA HIS A 340 -24.64 -13.55 12.39
C HIS A 340 -26.16 -13.61 12.35
N ILE A 341 -26.80 -13.23 11.23
CA ILE A 341 -28.27 -13.05 11.17
C ILE A 341 -28.99 -14.38 10.96
N GLU A 342 -28.52 -15.23 10.04
CA GLU A 342 -29.13 -16.51 9.72
C GLU A 342 -29.14 -17.48 10.93
N LYS A 343 -28.15 -17.37 11.82
CA LYS A 343 -28.07 -18.15 13.05
C LYS A 343 -29.13 -17.74 14.09
N ASP A 344 -29.59 -16.50 14.04
CA ASP A 344 -30.66 -15.98 14.92
C ASP A 344 -32.00 -16.03 14.19
N SER A 345 -32.68 -17.18 14.25
CA SER A 345 -33.95 -17.40 13.56
C SER A 345 -35.05 -16.43 14.01
N ALA A 346 -34.97 -15.86 15.20
CA ALA A 346 -35.94 -14.90 15.72
C ALA A 346 -35.77 -13.54 15.03
N PHE A 347 -34.54 -13.13 14.76
CA PHE A 347 -34.19 -11.89 14.05
C PHE A 347 -34.44 -12.04 12.55
N GLU A 348 -33.95 -13.14 11.93
CA GLU A 348 -34.12 -13.47 10.50
C GLU A 348 -35.56 -13.39 10.03
N ARG A 349 -36.50 -13.95 10.81
CA ARG A 349 -37.95 -14.00 10.45
C ARG A 349 -38.60 -12.62 10.36
N ARG A 350 -37.93 -11.55 10.84
CA ARG A 350 -38.48 -10.18 10.86
C ARG A 350 -38.07 -9.40 9.63
N PHE A 351 -37.03 -9.84 8.96
CA PHE A 351 -36.49 -9.17 7.79
C PHE A 351 -36.85 -9.90 6.48
N GLN A 352 -36.94 -9.11 5.42
CA GLN A 352 -37.05 -9.63 4.04
C GLN A 352 -35.80 -9.31 3.28
N PRO A 353 -35.00 -10.32 2.87
CA PRO A 353 -33.81 -10.10 2.07
C PRO A 353 -34.12 -9.44 0.72
N VAL A 354 -33.31 -8.43 0.37
CA VAL A 354 -33.27 -7.76 -0.92
C VAL A 354 -31.83 -7.82 -1.41
N ASN A 355 -31.57 -8.71 -2.37
CA ASN A 355 -30.24 -8.92 -2.90
C ASN A 355 -29.87 -7.83 -3.91
N ILE A 356 -28.69 -7.27 -3.75
CA ILE A 356 -28.10 -6.27 -4.61
C ILE A 356 -26.81 -6.82 -5.19
N GLY A 357 -26.74 -6.89 -6.51
CA GLY A 357 -25.54 -7.29 -7.23
C GLY A 357 -24.67 -6.12 -7.63
N GLU A 358 -23.45 -6.44 -8.08
CA GLU A 358 -22.58 -5.49 -8.76
C GLU A 358 -23.30 -4.98 -10.03
N PRO A 359 -23.31 -3.64 -10.27
CA PRO A 359 -23.92 -3.09 -11.49
C PRO A 359 -23.09 -3.50 -12.72
N SER A 360 -23.77 -3.54 -13.88
CA SER A 360 -23.06 -3.75 -15.14
C SER A 360 -22.08 -2.59 -15.41
N PRO A 361 -21.02 -2.78 -16.21
CA PRO A 361 -20.13 -1.69 -16.58
C PRO A 361 -20.85 -0.51 -17.24
N GLU A 362 -21.96 -0.76 -17.97
CA GLU A 362 -22.78 0.28 -18.58
C GLU A 362 -23.55 1.09 -17.53
N ASP A 363 -24.15 0.41 -16.55
CA ASP A 363 -24.83 1.07 -15.43
C ASP A 363 -23.85 1.84 -14.56
N ALA A 364 -22.67 1.26 -14.28
CA ALA A 364 -21.61 1.92 -13.54
C ALA A 364 -21.12 3.18 -14.24
N LEU A 365 -20.97 3.15 -15.56
CA LEU A 365 -20.62 4.34 -16.36
C LEU A 365 -21.68 5.44 -16.21
N THR A 366 -22.96 5.07 -16.19
CA THR A 366 -24.06 6.02 -16.01
C THR A 366 -24.07 6.63 -14.61
N ILE A 367 -23.77 5.82 -13.58
CA ILE A 367 -23.63 6.28 -12.19
C ILE A 367 -22.49 7.30 -12.09
N ILE A 368 -21.33 6.98 -12.64
CA ILE A 368 -20.16 7.85 -12.55
C ILE A 368 -20.36 9.16 -13.29
N ARG A 369 -21.00 9.14 -14.45
CA ARG A 369 -21.36 10.38 -15.16
C ARG A 369 -22.29 11.27 -14.33
N GLY A 370 -23.18 10.70 -13.57
CA GLY A 370 -24.04 11.46 -12.66
C GLY A 370 -23.31 12.06 -11.46
N LEU A 371 -22.20 11.44 -11.03
CA LEU A 371 -21.37 11.94 -9.95
C LEU A 371 -20.25 12.89 -10.43
N GLN A 372 -19.90 12.86 -11.72
CA GLN A 372 -18.78 13.56 -12.33
C GLN A 372 -18.72 15.05 -11.94
N GLU A 373 -19.82 15.78 -12.06
CA GLU A 373 -19.86 17.22 -11.76
C GLU A 373 -19.49 17.55 -10.32
N ARG A 374 -19.80 16.66 -9.36
CA ARG A 374 -19.44 16.85 -7.95
C ARG A 374 -17.95 16.66 -7.71
N TYR A 375 -17.35 15.61 -8.32
CA TYR A 375 -15.90 15.37 -8.23
C TYR A 375 -15.12 16.46 -8.96
N GLU A 376 -15.61 16.94 -10.13
CA GLU A 376 -15.04 18.09 -10.84
C GLU A 376 -15.01 19.35 -9.98
N LYS A 377 -16.10 19.64 -9.27
CA LYS A 377 -16.19 20.78 -8.34
C LYS A 377 -15.28 20.59 -7.12
N HIS A 378 -15.18 19.37 -6.57
CA HIS A 378 -14.39 19.10 -5.38
C HIS A 378 -12.88 19.23 -5.66
N HIS A 379 -12.41 18.66 -6.76
CA HIS A 379 -10.99 18.64 -7.12
C HIS A 379 -10.56 19.83 -7.98
N HIS A 380 -11.51 20.64 -8.48
CA HIS A 380 -11.26 21.72 -9.43
C HIS A 380 -10.56 21.25 -10.71
N VAL A 381 -11.01 20.10 -11.24
CA VAL A 381 -10.55 19.46 -12.48
C VAL A 381 -11.73 19.19 -13.40
N ARG A 382 -11.46 18.77 -14.63
CA ARG A 382 -12.48 18.29 -15.57
C ARG A 382 -12.10 16.91 -16.06
N TYR A 383 -13.01 15.95 -16.00
CA TYR A 383 -12.78 14.61 -16.54
C TYR A 383 -13.26 14.54 -17.99
N THR A 384 -12.44 13.94 -18.88
CA THR A 384 -12.88 13.64 -20.24
C THR A 384 -13.81 12.42 -20.25
N ASP A 385 -14.66 12.31 -21.29
CA ASP A 385 -15.53 11.13 -21.47
C ASP A 385 -14.72 9.83 -21.59
N GLU A 386 -13.51 9.91 -22.18
CA GLU A 386 -12.56 8.82 -22.30
C GLU A 386 -12.01 8.41 -20.93
N ALA A 387 -11.67 9.37 -20.07
CA ALA A 387 -11.22 9.13 -18.71
C ALA A 387 -12.30 8.40 -17.88
N VAL A 388 -13.56 8.85 -17.95
CA VAL A 388 -14.68 8.22 -17.23
C VAL A 388 -14.91 6.79 -17.71
N LYS A 389 -14.85 6.53 -19.04
CA LYS A 389 -14.93 5.17 -19.58
C LYS A 389 -13.76 4.31 -19.16
N ALA A 390 -12.54 4.87 -19.20
CA ALA A 390 -11.33 4.19 -18.77
C ALA A 390 -11.40 3.80 -17.29
N ALA A 391 -11.90 4.68 -16.41
CA ALA A 391 -12.07 4.40 -14.99
C ALA A 391 -12.93 3.15 -14.73
N VAL A 392 -14.06 3.01 -15.45
CA VAL A 392 -14.91 1.82 -15.35
C VAL A 392 -14.24 0.59 -15.95
N THR A 393 -13.70 0.72 -17.16
CA THR A 393 -13.16 -0.44 -17.89
C THR A 393 -11.90 -0.98 -17.23
N LEU A 394 -10.97 -0.08 -16.84
CA LEU A 394 -9.69 -0.48 -16.24
C LEU A 394 -9.89 -0.97 -14.81
N SER A 395 -10.70 -0.30 -14.00
CA SER A 395 -10.99 -0.78 -12.64
C SER A 395 -11.71 -2.13 -12.66
N SER A 396 -12.67 -2.33 -13.59
CA SER A 396 -13.37 -3.63 -13.74
C SER A 396 -12.41 -4.75 -14.11
N ARG A 397 -11.41 -4.46 -14.94
CA ARG A 397 -10.44 -5.45 -15.44
C ARG A 397 -9.29 -5.72 -14.48
N TYR A 398 -8.79 -4.68 -13.80
CA TYR A 398 -7.53 -4.74 -13.07
C TYR A 398 -7.70 -4.74 -11.55
N VAL A 399 -8.79 -4.14 -11.00
CA VAL A 399 -9.08 -4.12 -9.56
C VAL A 399 -10.10 -5.22 -9.26
N GLN A 400 -9.63 -6.35 -8.70
CA GLN A 400 -10.45 -7.55 -8.49
C GLN A 400 -10.95 -7.73 -7.05
N ASP A 401 -10.36 -7.03 -6.10
CA ASP A 401 -10.69 -7.12 -4.68
C ASP A 401 -11.85 -6.23 -4.26
N ARG A 402 -12.38 -5.42 -5.19
CA ARG A 402 -13.48 -4.48 -4.98
C ARG A 402 -14.53 -4.59 -6.09
N PHE A 403 -15.71 -4.04 -5.85
CA PHE A 403 -16.86 -4.12 -6.75
C PHE A 403 -17.20 -2.75 -7.35
N LEU A 404 -17.81 -2.77 -8.53
CA LEU A 404 -18.41 -1.56 -9.10
C LEU A 404 -19.65 -1.15 -8.28
N PRO A 405 -19.96 0.18 -8.18
CA PRO A 405 -19.27 1.31 -8.79
C PRO A 405 -18.09 1.82 -7.97
N ASP A 406 -17.91 1.39 -6.71
CA ASP A 406 -16.98 1.92 -5.71
C ASP A 406 -15.54 1.97 -6.25
N LYS A 407 -15.02 0.85 -6.79
CA LYS A 407 -13.66 0.81 -7.35
C LYS A 407 -13.41 1.79 -8.48
N ALA A 408 -14.42 2.14 -9.27
CA ALA A 408 -14.27 3.10 -10.34
C ALA A 408 -14.44 4.54 -9.84
N ILE A 409 -15.24 4.75 -8.80
CA ILE A 409 -15.34 6.03 -8.08
C ILE A 409 -14.01 6.35 -7.41
N ASP A 410 -13.41 5.40 -6.70
CA ASP A 410 -12.09 5.55 -6.06
C ASP A 410 -11.01 5.97 -7.08
N VAL A 411 -11.00 5.34 -8.26
CA VAL A 411 -10.04 5.69 -9.32
C VAL A 411 -10.23 7.12 -9.81
N ILE A 412 -11.47 7.60 -9.95
CA ILE A 412 -11.77 8.98 -10.36
C ILE A 412 -11.38 9.97 -9.26
N ASP A 413 -11.71 9.66 -8.02
CA ASP A 413 -11.38 10.49 -6.86
C ASP A 413 -9.86 10.62 -6.69
N GLU A 414 -9.12 9.52 -6.75
CA GLU A 414 -7.65 9.51 -6.68
C GLU A 414 -7.01 10.26 -7.86
N ALA A 415 -7.51 10.08 -9.09
CA ALA A 415 -7.00 10.80 -10.26
C ALA A 415 -7.21 12.32 -10.13
N GLY A 416 -8.39 12.74 -9.66
CA GLY A 416 -8.68 14.14 -9.37
C GLY A 416 -7.78 14.73 -8.28
N ALA A 417 -7.63 13.98 -7.17
CA ALA A 417 -6.76 14.35 -6.05
C ALA A 417 -5.29 14.48 -6.49
N ARG A 418 -4.77 13.50 -7.24
CA ARG A 418 -3.40 13.49 -7.78
C ARG A 418 -3.15 14.69 -8.68
N THR A 419 -4.05 14.95 -9.61
CA THR A 419 -3.96 16.09 -10.54
C THR A 419 -3.98 17.41 -9.77
N ARG A 420 -4.84 17.53 -8.76
CA ARG A 420 -4.88 18.69 -7.87
C ARG A 420 -3.57 18.88 -7.10
N VAL A 421 -2.99 17.83 -6.50
CA VAL A 421 -1.73 17.91 -5.75
C VAL A 421 -0.57 18.29 -6.65
N HIS A 422 -0.45 17.72 -7.85
CA HIS A 422 0.56 18.10 -8.83
C HIS A 422 0.45 19.59 -9.24
N ARG A 423 -0.76 20.10 -9.34
CA ARG A 423 -1.02 21.51 -9.66
C ARG A 423 -0.70 22.43 -8.48
N THR A 424 -0.93 22.00 -7.24
CA THR A 424 -0.71 22.80 -6.03
C THR A 424 0.76 22.80 -5.60
N SER A 425 1.63 22.03 -6.26
CA SER A 425 3.07 22.09 -6.01
C SER A 425 3.63 23.46 -6.38
N LEU A 426 4.40 24.04 -5.46
CA LEU A 426 5.00 25.37 -5.64
C LEU A 426 5.87 25.40 -6.90
N PRO A 427 5.74 26.44 -7.75
CA PRO A 427 6.60 26.60 -8.90
C PRO A 427 8.09 26.65 -8.48
N PRO A 428 9.00 26.08 -9.28
CA PRO A 428 10.43 26.11 -8.98
C PRO A 428 10.97 27.51 -8.70
N GLU A 429 10.41 28.50 -9.38
CA GLU A 429 10.76 29.91 -9.21
C GLU A 429 10.43 30.45 -7.82
N LEU A 430 9.28 30.09 -7.26
CA LEU A 430 8.88 30.45 -5.89
C LEU A 430 9.79 29.77 -4.85
N THR A 431 10.10 28.50 -5.06
CA THR A 431 11.01 27.75 -4.18
C THR A 431 12.41 28.36 -4.17
N GLN A 432 12.88 28.85 -5.32
CA GLN A 432 14.18 29.50 -5.43
C GLN A 432 14.20 30.86 -4.73
N VAL A 433 13.14 31.68 -4.89
CA VAL A 433 13.01 32.98 -4.19
C VAL A 433 12.89 32.76 -2.67
N ASP A 434 12.22 31.73 -2.19
CA ASP A 434 12.15 31.39 -0.76
C ASP A 434 13.53 30.96 -0.21
N ALA A 435 14.33 30.22 -0.98
CA ALA A 435 15.70 29.87 -0.62
C ALA A 435 16.63 31.12 -0.57
N ASP A 436 16.48 32.01 -1.56
CA ASP A 436 17.24 33.28 -1.60
C ASP A 436 16.82 34.22 -0.44
N LEU A 437 15.54 34.32 -0.12
CA LEU A 437 15.03 35.06 1.03
C LEU A 437 15.65 34.57 2.34
N LYS A 438 15.67 33.24 2.51
CA LYS A 438 16.29 32.64 3.71
C LYS A 438 17.78 32.99 3.81
N ARG A 439 18.52 32.83 2.70
CA ARG A 439 19.95 33.16 2.66
C ARG A 439 20.21 34.64 3.01
N VAL A 440 19.50 35.58 2.35
CA VAL A 440 19.63 37.03 2.58
C VAL A 440 19.23 37.40 4.02
N HIS A 441 18.22 36.74 4.58
CA HIS A 441 17.83 36.92 5.98
C HIS A 441 18.90 36.47 6.96
N ASP A 442 19.53 35.32 6.72
CA ASP A 442 20.63 34.79 7.54
C ASP A 442 21.89 35.69 7.45
N GLU A 443 22.25 36.13 6.22
CA GLU A 443 23.35 37.04 5.99
C GLU A 443 23.10 38.41 6.64
N LYS A 444 21.88 38.94 6.58
CA LYS A 444 21.48 40.19 7.25
C LYS A 444 21.63 40.06 8.77
N SER A 445 21.21 38.95 9.33
CA SER A 445 21.33 38.69 10.76
C SER A 445 22.79 38.60 11.21
N ALA A 446 23.66 37.95 10.39
CA ALA A 446 25.07 37.85 10.64
C ALA A 446 25.79 39.23 10.54
N ALA A 447 25.47 40.03 9.52
CA ALA A 447 26.01 41.40 9.35
C ALA A 447 25.57 42.33 10.49
N ALA A 448 24.32 42.20 10.96
CA ALA A 448 23.84 42.97 12.14
C ALA A 448 24.57 42.58 13.43
N ALA A 449 24.85 41.28 13.64
CA ALA A 449 25.65 40.77 14.77
C ALA A 449 27.13 41.25 14.70
N ALA A 450 27.68 41.34 13.49
CA ALA A 450 29.03 41.86 13.24
C ALA A 450 29.15 43.41 13.29
N GLN A 451 28.02 44.13 13.50
CA GLN A 451 27.93 45.60 13.51
C GLN A 451 28.24 46.26 12.16
N GLU A 452 28.13 45.52 11.05
CA GLU A 452 28.32 45.99 9.68
C GLU A 452 27.02 46.64 9.16
N PHE A 453 26.67 47.81 9.67
CA PHE A 453 25.36 48.46 9.43
C PHE A 453 25.09 48.83 7.97
N GLU A 454 26.14 49.13 7.18
CA GLU A 454 25.99 49.44 5.75
C GLU A 454 25.61 48.19 4.96
N GLN A 455 26.21 47.04 5.28
CA GLN A 455 25.89 45.76 4.66
C GLN A 455 24.53 45.25 5.08
N ALA A 456 24.17 45.34 6.36
CA ALA A 456 22.85 45.02 6.86
C ALA A 456 21.72 45.86 6.22
N ALA A 457 22.00 47.17 5.90
CA ALA A 457 21.07 48.04 5.20
C ALA A 457 20.84 47.59 3.73
N ARG A 458 21.92 47.21 3.00
CA ARG A 458 21.83 46.69 1.63
C ARG A 458 21.04 45.36 1.58
N LEU A 459 21.36 44.43 2.47
CA LEU A 459 20.65 43.14 2.59
C LEU A 459 19.19 43.31 2.97
N ARG A 460 18.83 44.32 3.78
CA ARG A 460 17.44 44.66 4.07
C ARG A 460 16.68 45.13 2.83
N ASP A 461 17.32 45.92 1.98
CA ASP A 461 16.68 46.41 0.76
C ASP A 461 16.51 45.27 -0.27
N GLU A 462 17.47 44.34 -0.32
CA GLU A 462 17.42 43.12 -1.14
C GLU A 462 16.32 42.15 -0.62
N GLU A 463 16.22 41.92 0.71
CA GLU A 463 15.15 41.16 1.33
C GLU A 463 13.77 41.73 0.97
N LYS A 464 13.63 43.06 0.99
CA LYS A 464 12.38 43.71 0.62
C LYS A 464 12.05 43.56 -0.86
N ALA A 465 13.03 43.61 -1.74
CA ALA A 465 12.84 43.37 -3.19
C ALA A 465 12.44 41.91 -3.46
N LEU A 466 13.10 40.94 -2.82
CA LEU A 466 12.76 39.52 -2.93
C LEU A 466 11.36 39.22 -2.36
N THR A 467 10.96 39.86 -1.26
CA THR A 467 9.63 39.72 -0.67
C THR A 467 8.55 40.25 -1.63
N ALA A 468 8.81 41.39 -2.30
CA ALA A 468 7.90 41.92 -3.31
C ALA A 468 7.81 40.97 -4.52
N ARG A 469 8.93 40.44 -4.98
CA ARG A 469 8.99 39.47 -6.08
C ARG A 469 8.27 38.17 -5.76
N ARG A 470 8.45 37.65 -4.53
CA ARG A 470 7.71 36.48 -4.01
C ARG A 470 6.21 36.71 -4.12
N LYS A 471 5.73 37.86 -3.65
CA LYS A 471 4.32 38.19 -3.68
C LYS A 471 3.77 38.29 -5.11
N GLU A 472 4.50 38.92 -6.03
CA GLU A 472 4.10 38.96 -7.45
C GLU A 472 3.97 37.58 -8.07
N LEU A 473 4.94 36.68 -7.80
CA LEU A 473 4.92 35.30 -8.29
C LEU A 473 3.80 34.50 -7.66
N GLU A 474 3.53 34.72 -6.36
CA GLU A 474 2.44 34.07 -5.61
C GLU A 474 1.07 34.52 -6.16
N ASP A 475 0.86 35.82 -6.37
CA ASP A 475 -0.36 36.37 -6.97
C ASP A 475 -0.57 35.88 -8.42
N ALA A 476 0.50 35.82 -9.23
CA ALA A 476 0.46 35.28 -10.59
C ALA A 476 0.13 33.77 -10.60
N TRP A 477 0.72 33.03 -9.69
CA TRP A 477 0.46 31.59 -9.52
C TRP A 477 -0.99 31.33 -9.08
N HIS A 478 -1.50 32.04 -8.08
CA HIS A 478 -2.90 31.94 -7.66
C HIS A 478 -3.85 32.25 -8.80
N LYS A 479 -3.56 33.28 -9.58
CA LYS A 479 -4.38 33.62 -10.75
C LYS A 479 -4.32 32.54 -11.84
N SER A 480 -3.15 31.95 -12.09
CA SER A 480 -3.02 30.82 -13.01
C SER A 480 -3.75 29.55 -12.54
N LEU A 481 -3.91 29.40 -11.23
CA LEU A 481 -4.70 28.31 -10.62
C LEU A 481 -6.22 28.51 -10.83
N GLU A 482 -6.70 29.74 -10.83
CA GLU A 482 -8.12 30.06 -11.06
C GLU A 482 -8.52 29.98 -12.54
N ASP A 483 -7.62 30.42 -13.44
CA ASP A 483 -7.92 30.53 -14.88
C ASP A 483 -7.77 29.20 -15.64
N ASN A 484 -7.02 28.21 -15.17
CA ASN A 484 -6.75 26.95 -15.88
C ASN A 484 -7.38 25.75 -15.16
N VAL A 485 -8.53 25.27 -15.64
CA VAL A 485 -9.09 23.99 -15.24
C VAL A 485 -8.29 22.87 -15.93
N VAL A 486 -7.57 22.05 -15.16
CA VAL A 486 -6.82 20.90 -15.70
C VAL A 486 -7.78 19.78 -16.06
N THR A 487 -7.57 19.16 -17.20
CA THR A 487 -8.35 17.99 -17.63
C THR A 487 -7.61 16.71 -17.23
N VAL A 488 -8.36 15.78 -16.65
CA VAL A 488 -7.92 14.40 -16.38
C VAL A 488 -8.27 13.56 -17.60
N ASP A 489 -7.30 12.92 -18.18
CA ASP A 489 -7.45 12.09 -19.38
C ASP A 489 -7.37 10.57 -19.07
N GLU A 490 -7.49 9.73 -20.12
CA GLU A 490 -7.40 8.28 -20.00
C GLU A 490 -6.04 7.82 -19.42
N LYS A 491 -4.97 8.57 -19.71
CA LYS A 491 -3.63 8.23 -19.24
C LYS A 491 -3.49 8.44 -17.73
N ASP A 492 -4.03 9.53 -17.20
CA ASP A 492 -4.02 9.80 -15.76
C ASP A 492 -4.76 8.69 -15.00
N ILE A 493 -5.88 8.22 -15.54
CA ILE A 493 -6.65 7.10 -15.00
C ILE A 493 -5.82 5.80 -15.06
N ALA A 494 -5.15 5.54 -16.18
CA ALA A 494 -4.32 4.35 -16.33
C ALA A 494 -3.13 4.35 -15.36
N ASP A 495 -2.52 5.52 -15.12
CA ASP A 495 -1.43 5.68 -14.16
C ASP A 495 -1.92 5.43 -12.71
N VAL A 496 -3.11 5.91 -12.34
CA VAL A 496 -3.71 5.63 -11.03
C VAL A 496 -4.00 4.14 -10.85
N VAL A 497 -4.61 3.50 -11.86
CA VAL A 497 -4.88 2.06 -11.80
C VAL A 497 -3.57 1.26 -11.72
N SER A 498 -2.51 1.73 -12.40
CA SER A 498 -1.17 1.13 -12.31
C SER A 498 -0.58 1.22 -10.90
N ASP A 499 -0.73 2.37 -10.23
CA ASP A 499 -0.25 2.58 -8.87
C ASP A 499 -1.03 1.72 -7.85
N ILE A 500 -2.36 1.61 -8.01
CA ILE A 500 -3.22 0.79 -7.15
C ILE A 500 -2.92 -0.71 -7.30
N THR A 501 -2.73 -1.17 -8.54
CA THR A 501 -2.60 -2.61 -8.84
C THR A 501 -1.17 -3.10 -8.94
N GLY A 502 -0.20 -2.19 -9.04
CA GLY A 502 1.21 -2.50 -9.32
C GLY A 502 1.46 -2.98 -10.76
N VAL A 503 0.46 -2.87 -11.65
CA VAL A 503 0.55 -3.31 -13.04
C VAL A 503 0.64 -2.09 -13.94
N PRO A 504 1.64 -1.98 -14.83
CA PRO A 504 1.69 -0.90 -15.80
C PRO A 504 0.53 -1.03 -16.80
N VAL A 505 -0.57 -0.31 -16.51
CA VAL A 505 -1.79 -0.30 -17.32
C VAL A 505 -1.70 0.72 -18.44
N SER A 506 -0.82 1.71 -18.31
CA SER A 506 -0.56 2.74 -19.30
C SER A 506 0.03 2.11 -20.56
N ASN A 507 -0.86 1.90 -21.51
CA ASN A 507 -0.57 1.61 -22.92
C ASN A 507 0.01 0.22 -23.29
N LEU A 508 -0.89 -0.63 -23.74
CA LEU A 508 -0.65 -1.54 -24.87
C LEU A 508 -0.38 -0.73 -26.16
N THR A 509 0.51 0.27 -26.07
CA THR A 509 0.94 1.05 -27.22
C THR A 509 2.00 0.28 -28.00
N GLU A 510 2.37 0.79 -29.16
CA GLU A 510 3.48 0.29 -30.01
C GLU A 510 4.74 -0.09 -29.24
N ALA A 511 4.97 0.54 -28.07
CA ALA A 511 6.09 0.22 -27.18
C ALA A 511 5.98 -1.17 -26.52
N GLU A 512 4.80 -1.63 -26.09
CA GLU A 512 4.64 -2.99 -25.51
C GLU A 512 4.70 -4.07 -26.58
N ALA A 513 4.16 -3.83 -27.76
CA ALA A 513 4.30 -4.74 -28.88
C ALA A 513 5.79 -4.92 -29.24
N SER A 514 6.54 -3.82 -29.29
CA SER A 514 7.98 -3.82 -29.53
C SER A 514 8.74 -4.54 -28.42
N LYS A 515 8.32 -4.37 -27.14
CA LYS A 515 8.85 -5.05 -25.98
C LYS A 515 8.63 -6.57 -26.06
N LEU A 516 7.41 -7.00 -26.36
CA LEU A 516 7.07 -8.41 -26.53
C LEU A 516 7.86 -9.07 -27.69
N LEU A 517 8.18 -8.32 -28.73
CA LEU A 517 9.04 -8.81 -29.81
C LEU A 517 10.49 -9.03 -29.34
N ARG A 518 11.00 -8.23 -28.40
CA ARG A 518 12.34 -8.34 -27.80
C ARG A 518 12.41 -9.29 -26.60
N CYS A 519 11.32 -9.99 -26.28
CA CYS A 519 11.22 -10.88 -25.12
C CYS A 519 12.36 -11.90 -25.06
N GLU A 520 12.72 -12.50 -26.18
CA GLU A 520 13.79 -13.49 -26.26
C GLU A 520 15.15 -12.88 -25.87
N ASP A 521 15.48 -11.70 -26.40
CA ASP A 521 16.74 -11.00 -26.12
C ASP A 521 16.86 -10.64 -24.64
N VAL A 522 15.75 -10.16 -24.03
CA VAL A 522 15.74 -9.79 -22.61
C VAL A 522 15.89 -11.03 -21.71
N LEU A 523 15.21 -12.13 -22.03
CA LEU A 523 15.34 -13.36 -21.26
C LEU A 523 16.75 -13.95 -21.37
N HIS A 524 17.40 -13.85 -22.54
CA HIS A 524 18.78 -14.32 -22.75
C HIS A 524 19.83 -13.52 -21.98
N GLN A 525 19.56 -12.29 -21.57
CA GLN A 525 20.47 -11.53 -20.70
C GLN A 525 20.69 -12.20 -19.34
N ARG A 526 19.74 -13.01 -18.88
CA ARG A 526 19.80 -13.70 -17.58
C ARG A 526 19.89 -15.22 -17.69
N VAL A 527 19.26 -15.79 -18.69
CA VAL A 527 19.24 -17.23 -18.91
C VAL A 527 20.18 -17.57 -20.05
N ILE A 528 21.37 -18.06 -19.70
CA ILE A 528 22.40 -18.42 -20.64
C ILE A 528 22.13 -19.81 -21.20
N GLY A 529 22.22 -19.94 -22.51
CA GLY A 529 21.81 -21.14 -23.21
C GLY A 529 20.29 -21.30 -23.21
N GLN A 530 19.82 -22.53 -23.35
CA GLN A 530 18.36 -22.84 -23.30
C GLN A 530 17.54 -22.12 -24.40
N ASP A 531 18.15 -21.87 -25.59
CA ASP A 531 17.53 -21.06 -26.65
C ASP A 531 16.16 -21.60 -27.07
N GLU A 532 16.02 -22.92 -27.18
CA GLU A 532 14.74 -23.55 -27.51
C GLU A 532 13.67 -23.32 -26.43
N ALA A 533 14.08 -23.37 -25.15
CA ALA A 533 13.18 -23.14 -24.04
C ALA A 533 12.70 -21.67 -24.01
N VAL A 534 13.62 -20.72 -24.14
CA VAL A 534 13.32 -19.29 -24.16
C VAL A 534 12.40 -18.94 -25.35
N THR A 535 12.71 -19.46 -26.55
CA THR A 535 11.91 -19.24 -27.77
C THR A 535 10.47 -19.77 -27.60
N LYS A 536 10.29 -21.00 -27.05
CA LYS A 536 8.96 -21.58 -26.81
C LYS A 536 8.15 -20.73 -25.81
N VAL A 537 8.77 -20.32 -24.69
CA VAL A 537 8.11 -19.48 -23.68
C VAL A 537 7.73 -18.13 -24.29
N ALA A 538 8.65 -17.43 -24.94
CA ALA A 538 8.39 -16.14 -25.57
C ALA A 538 7.27 -16.22 -26.61
N LYS A 539 7.23 -17.27 -27.43
CA LYS A 539 6.16 -17.49 -28.42
C LYS A 539 4.81 -17.73 -27.77
N ALA A 540 4.75 -18.51 -26.68
CA ALA A 540 3.51 -18.74 -25.96
C ALA A 540 3.01 -17.46 -25.26
N ILE A 541 3.90 -16.67 -24.65
CA ILE A 541 3.57 -15.38 -24.04
C ILE A 541 3.06 -14.40 -25.09
N ARG A 542 3.70 -14.27 -26.24
CA ARG A 542 3.19 -13.43 -27.35
C ARG A 542 1.79 -13.85 -27.79
N ARG A 543 1.53 -15.18 -27.89
CA ARG A 543 0.20 -15.70 -28.21
C ARG A 543 -0.83 -15.33 -27.13
N SER A 544 -0.47 -15.45 -25.85
CA SER A 544 -1.38 -15.18 -24.74
C SER A 544 -1.69 -13.69 -24.54
N ARG A 545 -0.81 -12.79 -25.00
CA ARG A 545 -1.02 -11.32 -24.95
C ARG A 545 -1.71 -10.77 -26.19
N SER A 546 -1.93 -11.60 -27.19
CA SER A 546 -2.66 -11.22 -28.41
C SER A 546 -4.18 -11.20 -28.14
N PRO A 547 -4.96 -10.41 -28.92
CA PRO A 547 -6.43 -10.40 -28.82
C PRO A 547 -7.11 -11.74 -29.10
N LEU A 548 -6.35 -12.74 -29.59
CA LEU A 548 -6.84 -14.09 -29.91
C LEU A 548 -6.91 -15.02 -28.69
N LYS A 549 -6.48 -14.57 -27.52
CA LYS A 549 -6.52 -15.36 -26.28
C LYS A 549 -7.94 -15.61 -25.83
N ASP A 550 -8.24 -16.83 -25.34
CA ASP A 550 -9.45 -17.08 -24.56
C ASP A 550 -9.37 -16.35 -23.20
N PRO A 551 -10.25 -15.36 -22.91
CA PRO A 551 -10.19 -14.58 -21.71
C PRO A 551 -10.36 -15.39 -20.40
N ARG A 552 -10.87 -16.62 -20.49
CA ARG A 552 -11.11 -17.50 -19.34
C ARG A 552 -9.87 -18.30 -18.93
N ARG A 553 -8.79 -18.33 -19.71
CA ARG A 553 -7.59 -19.12 -19.42
C ARG A 553 -6.49 -18.26 -18.80
N PRO A 554 -5.56 -18.87 -18.02
CA PRO A 554 -4.38 -18.18 -17.52
C PRO A 554 -3.57 -17.48 -18.62
N GLY A 555 -2.71 -16.53 -18.25
CA GLY A 555 -1.81 -15.80 -19.14
C GLY A 555 -0.74 -16.66 -19.83
N GLY A 556 -0.65 -17.93 -19.48
CA GLY A 556 0.20 -18.97 -20.00
C GLY A 556 0.37 -20.09 -18.99
N SER A 557 0.54 -21.31 -19.48
CA SER A 557 0.74 -22.49 -18.64
C SER A 557 1.89 -23.33 -19.19
N PHE A 558 2.88 -23.61 -18.33
CA PHE A 558 4.14 -24.24 -18.73
C PHE A 558 4.53 -25.39 -17.81
N ILE A 559 5.08 -26.45 -18.38
CA ILE A 559 5.81 -27.48 -17.63
C ILE A 559 7.29 -27.40 -18.04
N PHE A 560 8.17 -27.08 -17.09
CA PHE A 560 9.62 -27.04 -17.27
C PHE A 560 10.26 -28.36 -16.82
N LEU A 561 10.81 -29.10 -17.74
CA LEU A 561 11.43 -30.41 -17.52
C LEU A 561 12.93 -30.32 -17.67
N GLY A 562 13.70 -31.02 -16.85
CA GLY A 562 15.15 -31.10 -16.98
C GLY A 562 15.89 -31.27 -15.66
N PRO A 563 17.20 -31.47 -15.72
CA PRO A 563 18.05 -31.64 -14.54
C PRO A 563 17.96 -30.47 -13.55
N SER A 564 18.42 -30.68 -12.33
CA SER A 564 18.55 -29.61 -11.35
C SER A 564 19.62 -28.59 -11.80
N GLY A 565 19.43 -27.32 -11.48
CA GLY A 565 20.46 -26.29 -11.72
C GLY A 565 20.66 -25.86 -13.18
N VAL A 566 19.75 -26.17 -14.13
CA VAL A 566 19.85 -25.77 -15.55
C VAL A 566 19.16 -24.44 -15.88
N GLY A 567 18.56 -23.75 -14.86
CA GLY A 567 17.95 -22.43 -15.04
C GLY A 567 16.43 -22.41 -15.07
N LYS A 568 15.71 -23.48 -14.69
CA LYS A 568 14.21 -23.53 -14.70
C LYS A 568 13.60 -22.41 -13.84
N THR A 569 14.00 -22.30 -12.58
CA THR A 569 13.51 -21.29 -11.65
C THR A 569 13.99 -19.88 -12.04
N GLU A 570 15.20 -19.76 -12.63
CA GLU A 570 15.74 -18.48 -13.09
C GLU A 570 14.94 -17.93 -14.28
N LEU A 571 14.52 -18.80 -15.21
CA LEU A 571 13.64 -18.39 -16.31
C LEU A 571 12.27 -17.91 -15.78
N ALA A 572 11.72 -18.56 -14.72
CA ALA A 572 10.48 -18.13 -14.10
C ALA A 572 10.62 -16.74 -13.44
N LYS A 573 11.73 -16.47 -12.74
CA LYS A 573 12.05 -15.15 -12.17
C LYS A 573 12.22 -14.08 -13.24
N SER A 574 12.98 -14.38 -14.28
CA SER A 574 13.21 -13.47 -15.41
C SER A 574 11.90 -13.15 -16.14
N LEU A 575 11.00 -14.14 -16.24
CA LEU A 575 9.69 -13.94 -16.84
C LEU A 575 8.78 -13.06 -15.97
N ALA A 576 8.80 -13.23 -14.64
CA ALA A 576 8.06 -12.38 -13.72
C ALA A 576 8.52 -10.92 -13.82
N GLU A 577 9.83 -10.67 -13.81
CA GLU A 577 10.42 -9.35 -13.98
C GLU A 577 10.08 -8.74 -15.36
N PHE A 578 10.16 -9.55 -16.42
CA PHE A 578 9.82 -9.09 -17.77
C PHE A 578 8.36 -8.70 -17.91
N LEU A 579 7.42 -9.51 -17.39
CA LEU A 579 5.98 -9.30 -17.55
C LEU A 579 5.40 -8.27 -16.59
N PHE A 580 5.90 -8.25 -15.34
CA PHE A 580 5.28 -7.52 -14.24
C PHE A 580 6.21 -6.51 -13.56
N GLY A 581 7.44 -6.34 -14.06
CA GLY A 581 8.38 -5.31 -13.63
C GLY A 581 9.13 -5.60 -12.33
N SER A 582 8.80 -6.68 -11.60
CA SER A 582 9.50 -7.09 -10.36
C SER A 582 9.66 -8.60 -10.29
N GLN A 583 10.77 -9.05 -9.68
CA GLN A 583 10.96 -10.46 -9.32
C GLN A 583 10.02 -10.89 -8.18
N ASP A 584 9.54 -9.96 -7.37
CA ASP A 584 8.59 -10.23 -6.29
C ASP A 584 7.20 -10.62 -6.79
N ALA A 585 6.92 -10.39 -8.09
CA ALA A 585 5.74 -10.92 -8.75
C ALA A 585 5.79 -12.44 -8.99
N LEU A 586 6.84 -13.15 -8.53
CA LEU A 586 6.93 -14.60 -8.53
C LEU A 586 6.40 -15.16 -7.21
N ILE A 587 5.28 -15.89 -7.26
CA ILE A 587 4.71 -16.64 -6.14
C ILE A 587 5.16 -18.10 -6.30
N SER A 588 5.95 -18.61 -5.35
CA SER A 588 6.53 -19.95 -5.44
C SER A 588 6.00 -20.88 -4.35
N PHE A 589 5.57 -22.08 -4.76
CA PHE A 589 5.15 -23.17 -3.88
C PHE A 589 6.02 -24.40 -4.12
N ASP A 590 6.67 -24.90 -3.07
CA ASP A 590 7.39 -26.19 -3.11
C ASP A 590 6.40 -27.34 -2.90
N MET A 591 6.21 -28.16 -3.91
CA MET A 591 5.24 -29.24 -3.86
C MET A 591 5.67 -30.39 -2.94
N SER A 592 6.90 -30.41 -2.45
CA SER A 592 7.31 -31.34 -1.38
C SER A 592 6.59 -31.08 -0.05
N GLU A 593 6.06 -29.89 0.19
CA GLU A 593 5.22 -29.57 1.36
C GLU A 593 3.78 -30.05 1.19
N PHE A 594 3.35 -30.35 -0.03
CA PHE A 594 1.99 -30.74 -0.39
C PHE A 594 1.84 -32.20 -0.83
N MET A 595 2.62 -33.09 -0.22
CA MET A 595 2.58 -34.53 -0.51
C MET A 595 1.38 -35.23 0.10
N GLU A 596 0.81 -34.73 1.19
CA GLU A 596 -0.27 -35.34 1.93
C GLU A 596 -1.62 -34.66 1.63
N LYS A 597 -2.70 -35.46 1.69
CA LYS A 597 -4.04 -34.94 1.36
C LYS A 597 -4.47 -33.75 2.20
N HIS A 598 -4.15 -33.75 3.50
CA HIS A 598 -4.52 -32.64 4.39
C HIS A 598 -3.73 -31.35 4.11
N THR A 599 -2.53 -31.42 3.53
CA THR A 599 -1.78 -30.23 3.18
C THR A 599 -2.33 -29.53 1.93
N VAL A 600 -3.03 -30.25 1.05
CA VAL A 600 -3.70 -29.63 -0.12
C VAL A 600 -4.76 -28.61 0.32
N SER A 601 -5.41 -28.83 1.46
CA SER A 601 -6.35 -27.86 2.03
C SER A 601 -5.70 -26.53 2.38
N LYS A 602 -4.40 -26.49 2.64
CA LYS A 602 -3.68 -25.21 2.86
C LYS A 602 -3.61 -24.38 1.58
N LEU A 603 -3.56 -24.97 0.39
CA LEU A 603 -3.54 -24.23 -0.86
C LEU A 603 -4.87 -23.52 -1.14
N VAL A 604 -6.00 -24.22 -0.94
CA VAL A 604 -7.33 -23.75 -1.35
C VAL A 604 -8.13 -23.19 -0.17
N GLY A 605 -7.81 -23.60 1.04
CA GLY A 605 -8.53 -23.31 2.28
C GLY A 605 -9.25 -24.55 2.82
N ALA A 606 -9.37 -24.63 4.14
CA ALA A 606 -10.07 -25.72 4.81
C ALA A 606 -11.58 -25.63 4.58
N PRO A 607 -12.30 -26.76 4.41
CA PRO A 607 -13.75 -26.74 4.34
C PRO A 607 -14.39 -26.33 5.69
N PRO A 608 -15.65 -25.87 5.68
CA PRO A 608 -16.37 -25.46 6.89
C PRO A 608 -16.31 -26.51 8.00
N GLY A 609 -15.98 -26.09 9.22
CA GLY A 609 -15.91 -26.96 10.39
C GLY A 609 -14.54 -27.58 10.67
N TYR A 610 -13.52 -27.34 9.85
CA TYR A 610 -12.15 -27.77 10.10
C TYR A 610 -11.29 -26.62 10.63
N VAL A 611 -10.26 -26.96 11.42
CA VAL A 611 -9.28 -25.98 11.94
C VAL A 611 -8.58 -25.29 10.77
N GLY A 612 -8.52 -23.94 10.79
CA GLY A 612 -7.93 -23.13 9.71
C GLY A 612 -8.94 -22.66 8.64
N TYR A 613 -10.25 -22.86 8.82
CA TYR A 613 -11.29 -22.36 7.91
C TYR A 613 -11.23 -20.83 7.74
N ASP A 614 -11.00 -20.10 8.83
CA ASP A 614 -10.96 -18.63 8.82
C ASP A 614 -9.67 -18.06 8.18
N GLU A 615 -8.61 -18.87 8.07
CA GLU A 615 -7.33 -18.42 7.51
C GLU A 615 -7.32 -18.34 5.98
N GLY A 616 -8.24 -19.03 5.26
CA GLY A 616 -8.28 -19.13 3.79
C GLY A 616 -7.04 -19.81 3.20
N GLY A 617 -7.04 -20.15 1.92
CA GLY A 617 -5.93 -20.88 1.27
C GLY A 617 -4.72 -19.99 0.95
N GLU A 618 -3.51 -20.53 1.05
CA GLU A 618 -2.27 -19.81 0.76
C GLU A 618 -2.18 -19.38 -0.71
N LEU A 619 -2.51 -20.28 -1.65
CA LEU A 619 -2.52 -19.99 -3.08
C LEU A 619 -3.58 -18.93 -3.41
N THR A 620 -4.79 -19.09 -2.90
CA THR A 620 -5.91 -18.20 -3.18
C THR A 620 -5.69 -16.81 -2.57
N LYS A 621 -5.09 -16.73 -1.38
CA LYS A 621 -4.69 -15.45 -0.76
C LYS A 621 -3.60 -14.75 -1.55
N ALA A 622 -2.54 -15.49 -1.94
CA ALA A 622 -1.40 -14.92 -2.65
C ALA A 622 -1.83 -14.34 -4.00
N VAL A 623 -2.62 -15.08 -4.80
CA VAL A 623 -3.08 -14.62 -6.12
C VAL A 623 -4.11 -13.48 -5.99
N ARG A 624 -4.97 -13.49 -4.97
CA ARG A 624 -5.89 -12.37 -4.74
C ARG A 624 -5.15 -11.08 -4.36
N ARG A 625 -4.03 -11.19 -3.63
CA ARG A 625 -3.16 -10.05 -3.30
C ARG A 625 -2.36 -9.55 -4.50
N CYS A 626 -1.86 -10.49 -5.33
CA CYS A 626 -1.05 -10.21 -6.51
C CYS A 626 -1.65 -10.92 -7.74
N PRO A 627 -2.73 -10.38 -8.35
CA PRO A 627 -3.41 -11.02 -9.48
C PRO A 627 -2.54 -11.12 -10.74
N TYR A 628 -1.55 -10.23 -10.85
CA TYR A 628 -0.58 -10.19 -11.95
C TYR A 628 0.75 -10.77 -11.47
N SER A 629 0.87 -12.09 -11.54
CA SER A 629 2.01 -12.81 -11.01
C SER A 629 2.35 -14.05 -11.85
N VAL A 630 3.57 -14.51 -11.69
CA VAL A 630 3.98 -15.85 -12.13
C VAL A 630 3.83 -16.77 -10.93
N VAL A 631 2.98 -17.79 -11.05
CA VAL A 631 2.79 -18.81 -10.00
C VAL A 631 3.62 -20.03 -10.35
N LEU A 632 4.63 -20.30 -9.55
CA LEU A 632 5.57 -21.40 -9.71
C LEU A 632 5.24 -22.56 -8.76
N PHE A 633 4.93 -23.72 -9.31
CA PHE A 633 4.83 -24.98 -8.57
C PHE A 633 6.12 -25.77 -8.80
N ASP A 634 7.02 -25.72 -7.82
CA ASP A 634 8.32 -26.40 -7.91
C ASP A 634 8.18 -27.88 -7.51
N GLU A 635 8.88 -28.77 -8.23
CA GLU A 635 8.87 -30.22 -8.04
C GLU A 635 7.46 -30.83 -8.05
N ILE A 636 6.69 -30.52 -9.10
CA ILE A 636 5.25 -30.91 -9.23
C ILE A 636 5.03 -32.43 -9.15
N GLU A 637 6.04 -33.24 -9.47
CA GLU A 637 6.01 -34.71 -9.35
C GLU A 637 5.83 -35.23 -7.91
N LYS A 638 6.13 -34.37 -6.91
CA LYS A 638 5.99 -34.71 -5.49
C LYS A 638 4.60 -34.42 -4.94
N ALA A 639 3.81 -33.63 -5.66
CA ALA A 639 2.50 -33.21 -5.23
C ALA A 639 1.52 -34.35 -5.05
N HIS A 640 0.63 -34.24 -4.06
CA HIS A 640 -0.51 -35.14 -3.94
C HIS A 640 -1.43 -35.07 -5.18
N PRO A 641 -2.05 -36.19 -5.61
CA PRO A 641 -2.92 -36.18 -6.80
C PRO A 641 -4.06 -35.15 -6.80
N ASP A 642 -4.55 -34.74 -5.63
CA ASP A 642 -5.60 -33.73 -5.52
C ASP A 642 -5.12 -32.32 -5.95
N VAL A 643 -3.81 -32.03 -5.90
CA VAL A 643 -3.25 -30.77 -6.42
C VAL A 643 -3.50 -30.65 -7.93
N PHE A 644 -3.42 -31.77 -8.68
CA PHE A 644 -3.70 -31.76 -10.12
C PHE A 644 -5.16 -31.44 -10.43
N ASN A 645 -6.09 -31.80 -9.54
CA ASN A 645 -7.50 -31.44 -9.71
C ASN A 645 -7.71 -29.93 -9.53
N VAL A 646 -7.00 -29.31 -8.58
CA VAL A 646 -6.98 -27.86 -8.39
C VAL A 646 -6.39 -27.15 -9.61
N LEU A 647 -5.23 -27.64 -10.11
CA LEU A 647 -4.60 -27.10 -11.31
C LEU A 647 -5.47 -27.26 -12.56
N LEU A 648 -6.19 -28.36 -12.72
CA LEU A 648 -7.11 -28.55 -13.83
C LEU A 648 -8.21 -27.48 -13.84
N GLN A 649 -8.78 -27.17 -12.68
CA GLN A 649 -9.77 -26.09 -12.58
C GLN A 649 -9.19 -24.73 -12.99
N ILE A 650 -7.97 -24.42 -12.54
CA ILE A 650 -7.28 -23.18 -12.91
C ILE A 650 -6.99 -23.13 -14.42
N LEU A 651 -6.51 -24.22 -15.01
CA LEU A 651 -6.14 -24.27 -16.43
C LEU A 651 -7.34 -24.23 -17.39
N ASP A 652 -8.50 -24.75 -16.96
CA ASP A 652 -9.72 -24.78 -17.77
C ASP A 652 -10.56 -23.52 -17.65
N GLU A 653 -10.84 -23.13 -16.40
CA GLU A 653 -11.78 -22.05 -16.10
C GLU A 653 -11.07 -20.73 -15.77
N GLY A 654 -9.73 -20.73 -15.58
CA GLY A 654 -8.96 -19.57 -15.14
C GLY A 654 -9.36 -19.06 -13.77
N ARG A 655 -10.08 -19.83 -12.98
CA ARG A 655 -10.55 -19.47 -11.65
C ARG A 655 -10.50 -20.64 -10.69
N LEU A 656 -10.39 -20.34 -9.41
CA LEU A 656 -10.41 -21.31 -8.33
C LEU A 656 -11.39 -20.85 -7.26
N THR A 657 -12.24 -21.75 -6.76
CA THR A 657 -13.12 -21.46 -5.63
C THR A 657 -12.41 -21.86 -4.34
N ASP A 658 -12.27 -20.93 -3.41
CA ASP A 658 -11.63 -21.18 -2.12
C ASP A 658 -12.57 -21.94 -1.14
N GLY A 659 -12.03 -22.37 0.00
CA GLY A 659 -12.78 -23.08 1.03
C GLY A 659 -13.96 -22.28 1.62
N GLN A 660 -13.97 -20.97 1.44
CA GLN A 660 -15.02 -20.05 1.89
C GLN A 660 -16.07 -19.78 0.78
N GLY A 661 -15.91 -20.39 -0.41
CA GLY A 661 -16.82 -20.24 -1.54
C GLY A 661 -16.57 -18.99 -2.40
N ARG A 662 -15.45 -18.29 -2.19
CA ARG A 662 -15.06 -17.12 -3.00
C ARG A 662 -14.33 -17.56 -4.25
N HIS A 663 -14.58 -16.87 -5.37
CA HIS A 663 -13.91 -17.12 -6.63
C HIS A 663 -12.65 -16.26 -6.73
N VAL A 664 -11.54 -16.89 -7.02
CA VAL A 664 -10.24 -16.23 -7.27
C VAL A 664 -9.89 -16.40 -8.74
N ASP A 665 -9.63 -15.29 -9.42
CA ASP A 665 -9.33 -15.25 -10.86
C ASP A 665 -7.82 -15.43 -11.10
N PHE A 666 -7.48 -16.38 -11.98
CA PHE A 666 -6.13 -16.71 -12.44
C PHE A 666 -5.90 -16.30 -13.91
N SER A 667 -6.84 -15.64 -14.56
CA SER A 667 -6.74 -15.29 -15.99
C SER A 667 -5.52 -14.41 -16.31
N ASN A 668 -5.08 -13.62 -15.35
CA ASN A 668 -3.92 -12.72 -15.47
C ASN A 668 -2.60 -13.32 -14.95
N THR A 669 -2.63 -14.52 -14.38
CA THR A 669 -1.44 -15.21 -13.89
C THR A 669 -0.79 -16.05 -14.98
N VAL A 670 0.52 -16.29 -14.86
CA VAL A 670 1.26 -17.27 -15.65
C VAL A 670 1.59 -18.45 -14.74
N ILE A 671 1.15 -19.65 -15.11
CA ILE A 671 1.35 -20.86 -14.32
C ILE A 671 2.59 -21.59 -14.83
N ILE A 672 3.56 -21.83 -13.97
CA ILE A 672 4.78 -22.59 -14.28
C ILE A 672 4.88 -23.76 -13.31
N MET A 673 5.08 -24.94 -13.83
CA MET A 673 5.32 -26.15 -13.06
C MET A 673 6.72 -26.66 -13.41
N THR A 674 7.59 -26.88 -12.42
CA THR A 674 8.90 -27.49 -12.68
C THR A 674 8.91 -28.96 -12.32
N SER A 675 9.72 -29.74 -13.03
CA SER A 675 9.91 -31.14 -12.71
C SER A 675 11.32 -31.59 -13.08
N ASN A 676 11.82 -32.54 -12.30
CA ASN A 676 13.11 -33.21 -12.54
C ASN A 676 12.97 -34.55 -13.29
N ILE A 677 11.74 -34.85 -13.75
CA ILE A 677 11.48 -36.07 -14.57
C ILE A 677 12.30 -36.02 -15.87
N GLY A 678 12.85 -37.15 -16.26
CA GLY A 678 13.69 -37.25 -17.45
C GLY A 678 15.13 -36.73 -17.26
N ALA A 679 15.50 -36.29 -16.04
CA ALA A 679 16.83 -35.79 -15.76
C ALA A 679 17.93 -36.83 -16.04
N ARG A 680 17.65 -38.11 -15.76
CA ARG A 680 18.59 -39.20 -16.02
C ARG A 680 18.78 -39.45 -17.52
N GLU A 681 17.73 -39.42 -18.30
CA GLU A 681 17.72 -39.58 -19.75
C GLU A 681 18.50 -38.47 -20.44
N ILE A 682 18.34 -37.24 -19.94
CA ILE A 682 19.05 -36.05 -20.47
C ILE A 682 20.54 -36.08 -20.07
N ALA A 683 20.85 -36.46 -18.81
CA ALA A 683 22.24 -36.54 -18.32
C ALA A 683 23.07 -37.65 -18.95
N HIS A 684 22.48 -38.80 -19.21
CA HIS A 684 23.22 -39.92 -19.87
C HIS A 684 23.67 -39.62 -21.30
N THR A 685 23.01 -38.70 -21.98
CA THR A 685 23.39 -38.31 -23.35
C THR A 685 24.66 -37.45 -23.35
N SER A 686 24.89 -36.64 -22.29
CA SER A 686 26.10 -35.81 -22.17
C SER A 686 27.35 -36.59 -21.81
N THR A 687 27.22 -37.73 -21.13
CA THR A 687 28.35 -38.61 -20.74
C THR A 687 28.84 -39.48 -21.86
N LEU A 688 28.00 -39.82 -22.82
CA LEU A 688 28.37 -40.63 -24.00
C LEU A 688 29.15 -39.86 -25.08
N GLY A 689 29.21 -38.52 -24.99
CA GLY A 689 29.97 -37.66 -25.91
C GLY A 689 31.50 -37.73 -25.76
N PHE A 690 32.04 -38.39 -24.71
CA PHE A 690 33.50 -38.54 -24.48
C PHE A 690 34.09 -39.92 -24.82
N SER A 691 33.29 -40.85 -25.36
CA SER A 691 33.81 -42.14 -25.75
C SER A 691 33.99 -42.21 -27.25
N ALA A 692 35.27 -42.39 -27.65
CA ALA A 692 35.74 -42.57 -29.03
C ALA A 692 34.95 -43.63 -29.79
N ALA A 693 34.74 -43.38 -31.09
CA ALA A 693 34.40 -44.27 -32.15
C ALA A 693 33.00 -44.93 -32.16
N GLY A 694 32.05 -44.33 -32.85
CA GLY A 694 31.05 -45.09 -33.62
C GLY A 694 29.67 -45.31 -32.99
N GLY A 695 29.19 -44.49 -32.04
CA GLY A 695 27.80 -44.53 -31.59
C GLY A 695 27.11 -43.17 -31.81
N ALA A 696 26.11 -43.10 -32.67
CA ALA A 696 25.26 -41.94 -32.84
C ALA A 696 24.58 -41.65 -31.50
N GLY A 697 24.96 -40.54 -30.83
CA GLY A 697 24.26 -40.03 -29.66
C GLY A 697 22.77 -39.88 -30.00
N LEU A 698 21.90 -40.13 -29.01
CA LEU A 698 20.47 -39.97 -29.18
C LEU A 698 20.16 -38.58 -29.70
N SER A 699 19.38 -38.51 -30.78
CA SER A 699 18.96 -37.20 -31.31
C SER A 699 18.07 -36.46 -30.30
N ASP A 700 18.07 -35.14 -30.34
CA ASP A 700 17.22 -34.29 -29.49
C ASP A 700 15.75 -34.74 -29.53
N LYS A 701 15.28 -35.22 -30.69
CA LYS A 701 13.94 -35.78 -30.87
C LYS A 701 13.71 -37.09 -30.09
N GLU A 702 14.71 -37.94 -29.96
CA GLU A 702 14.62 -39.20 -29.21
C GLU A 702 14.63 -38.93 -27.70
N ILE A 703 15.43 -37.94 -27.22
CA ILE A 703 15.44 -37.50 -25.84
C ILE A 703 14.05 -36.93 -25.48
N GLN A 704 13.52 -36.05 -26.31
CA GLN A 704 12.20 -35.45 -26.14
C GLN A 704 11.10 -36.51 -26.11
N SER A 705 11.17 -37.50 -26.99
CA SER A 705 10.21 -38.62 -27.04
C SER A 705 10.25 -39.46 -25.76
N ARG A 706 11.44 -39.77 -25.23
CA ARG A 706 11.60 -40.52 -23.97
C ARG A 706 11.08 -39.73 -22.78
N VAL A 707 11.48 -38.46 -22.64
CA VAL A 707 11.00 -37.58 -21.57
C VAL A 707 9.47 -37.45 -21.62
N MET A 708 8.91 -37.31 -22.83
CA MET A 708 7.45 -37.27 -23.00
C MET A 708 6.78 -38.59 -22.63
N SER A 709 7.43 -39.73 -22.83
CA SER A 709 6.88 -41.03 -22.43
C SER A 709 6.86 -41.20 -20.90
N GLU A 710 7.91 -40.76 -20.21
CA GLU A 710 7.96 -40.75 -18.74
C GLU A 710 6.91 -39.80 -18.14
N LEU A 711 6.78 -38.61 -18.74
CA LEU A 711 5.77 -37.64 -18.33
C LEU A 711 4.32 -38.21 -18.44
N LYS A 712 4.02 -38.93 -19.54
CA LYS A 712 2.69 -39.56 -19.74
C LYS A 712 2.39 -40.70 -18.76
N LYS A 713 3.41 -41.28 -18.12
CA LYS A 713 3.23 -42.29 -17.08
C LYS A 713 2.81 -41.67 -15.76
N LEU A 714 3.26 -40.46 -15.47
CA LEU A 714 3.03 -39.78 -14.19
C LEU A 714 1.80 -38.89 -14.22
N PHE A 715 1.58 -38.20 -15.33
CA PHE A 715 0.49 -37.24 -15.48
C PHE A 715 -0.63 -37.80 -16.37
N ARG A 716 -1.86 -37.57 -15.98
CA ARG A 716 -3.02 -37.93 -16.78
C ARG A 716 -3.00 -37.20 -18.13
N PRO A 717 -3.37 -37.86 -19.25
CA PRO A 717 -3.42 -37.21 -20.57
C PRO A 717 -4.30 -35.96 -20.60
N GLU A 718 -5.37 -35.96 -19.83
CA GLU A 718 -6.29 -34.84 -19.63
C GLU A 718 -5.58 -33.58 -19.13
N PHE A 719 -4.69 -33.72 -18.13
CA PHE A 719 -3.90 -32.64 -17.60
C PHE A 719 -2.88 -32.08 -18.61
N LEU A 720 -2.15 -32.97 -19.28
CA LEU A 720 -1.13 -32.58 -20.26
C LEU A 720 -1.72 -31.84 -21.47
N ASN A 721 -2.96 -32.14 -21.86
CA ASN A 721 -3.66 -31.46 -22.96
C ASN A 721 -4.12 -30.05 -22.62
N ARG A 722 -4.11 -29.66 -21.35
CA ARG A 722 -4.53 -28.33 -20.88
C ARG A 722 -3.34 -27.37 -20.72
N VAL A 723 -2.14 -27.90 -20.69
CA VAL A 723 -0.90 -27.09 -20.60
C VAL A 723 -0.55 -26.57 -21.99
N ASP A 724 -0.25 -25.28 -22.08
CA ASP A 724 0.06 -24.61 -23.35
C ASP A 724 1.36 -25.10 -23.98
N GLU A 725 2.43 -25.27 -23.17
CA GLU A 725 3.72 -25.70 -23.68
C GLU A 725 4.48 -26.55 -22.64
N ILE A 726 5.13 -27.61 -23.14
CA ILE A 726 6.05 -28.42 -22.37
C ILE A 726 7.47 -28.09 -22.86
N VAL A 727 8.28 -27.57 -21.95
CA VAL A 727 9.59 -27.01 -22.23
C VAL A 727 10.68 -27.93 -21.63
N VAL A 728 11.53 -28.47 -22.45
CA VAL A 728 12.64 -29.36 -22.03
C VAL A 728 13.92 -28.55 -21.96
N PHE A 729 14.52 -28.48 -20.78
CA PHE A 729 15.82 -27.87 -20.52
C PHE A 729 16.95 -28.86 -20.76
N LYS A 730 17.98 -28.46 -21.50
CA LYS A 730 19.15 -29.25 -21.79
C LYS A 730 20.21 -29.08 -20.69
N SER A 731 21.12 -30.06 -20.59
CA SER A 731 22.31 -29.94 -19.74
C SER A 731 23.19 -28.78 -20.22
N LEU A 732 23.80 -28.05 -19.28
CA LEU A 732 24.63 -26.88 -19.57
C LEU A 732 26.02 -27.34 -20.13
N THR A 733 26.50 -26.66 -21.14
CA THR A 733 27.86 -26.82 -21.67
C THR A 733 28.89 -26.05 -20.86
N GLY A 734 30.18 -26.40 -20.99
CA GLY A 734 31.25 -25.66 -20.31
C GLY A 734 31.30 -24.18 -20.65
N GLU A 735 31.01 -23.79 -21.89
CA GLU A 735 30.94 -22.38 -22.32
C GLU A 735 29.75 -21.66 -21.65
N GLN A 736 28.62 -22.34 -21.55
CA GLN A 736 27.44 -21.77 -20.87
C GLN A 736 27.69 -21.59 -19.37
N LEU A 737 28.41 -22.53 -18.71
CA LEU A 737 28.80 -22.39 -17.31
C LEU A 737 29.75 -21.21 -17.09
N ARG A 738 30.69 -20.93 -18.00
CA ARG A 738 31.53 -19.69 -17.95
C ARG A 738 30.68 -18.45 -17.99
N GLY A 739 29.72 -18.40 -18.90
CA GLY A 739 28.81 -17.27 -19.00
C GLY A 739 27.98 -17.06 -17.69
N ILE A 740 27.52 -18.15 -17.05
CA ILE A 740 26.82 -18.09 -15.78
C ILE A 740 27.74 -17.58 -14.67
N VAL A 741 29.01 -17.98 -14.61
CA VAL A 741 29.97 -17.41 -13.66
C VAL A 741 30.11 -15.91 -13.86
N GLU A 742 30.22 -15.42 -15.10
CA GLU A 742 30.29 -13.96 -15.36
C GLU A 742 29.04 -13.21 -14.88
N LEU A 743 27.83 -13.76 -15.09
CA LEU A 743 26.60 -13.17 -14.58
C LEU A 743 26.58 -13.10 -13.04
N MET A 744 27.03 -14.17 -12.36
CA MET A 744 27.07 -14.19 -10.89
C MET A 744 28.12 -13.25 -10.32
N VAL A 745 29.30 -13.15 -10.99
CA VAL A 745 30.35 -12.20 -10.57
C VAL A 745 29.93 -10.76 -10.84
N ALA A 746 29.12 -10.52 -11.84
CA ALA A 746 28.62 -9.18 -12.11
C ALA A 746 27.66 -8.69 -11.01
N ASP A 747 26.93 -9.58 -10.33
CA ASP A 747 26.17 -9.20 -9.12
C ASP A 747 27.10 -8.85 -7.94
N LEU A 748 28.25 -9.51 -7.84
CA LEU A 748 29.31 -9.15 -6.87
C LEU A 748 29.94 -7.82 -7.23
N ARG A 749 30.22 -7.58 -8.52
CA ARG A 749 30.76 -6.33 -9.05
C ARG A 749 29.87 -5.14 -8.69
N ASP A 750 28.56 -5.26 -8.88
CA ASP A 750 27.60 -4.18 -8.55
C ASP A 750 27.62 -3.84 -7.04
N ARG A 751 27.79 -4.85 -6.16
CA ARG A 751 27.97 -4.63 -4.70
C ARG A 751 29.28 -3.92 -4.36
N LEU A 752 30.36 -4.26 -5.04
CA LEU A 752 31.67 -3.62 -4.86
C LEU A 752 31.71 -2.19 -5.41
N ILE A 753 31.02 -1.93 -6.51
CA ILE A 753 30.87 -0.57 -7.07
C ILE A 753 30.18 0.36 -6.06
N ALA A 754 29.20 -0.10 -5.31
CA ALA A 754 28.57 0.66 -4.23
C ALA A 754 29.57 1.06 -3.12
N GLN A 755 30.70 0.36 -3.00
CA GLN A 755 31.80 0.67 -2.08
C GLN A 755 32.98 1.40 -2.77
N GLY A 756 32.80 1.78 -4.04
CA GLY A 756 33.82 2.46 -4.82
C GLY A 756 34.93 1.55 -5.33
N MET A 757 34.70 0.26 -5.48
CA MET A 757 35.64 -0.75 -5.99
C MET A 757 35.01 -1.53 -7.15
N SER A 758 35.79 -2.32 -7.87
CA SER A 758 35.29 -3.22 -8.92
C SER A 758 36.07 -4.54 -8.92
N ILE A 759 35.53 -5.55 -9.63
CA ILE A 759 36.16 -6.86 -9.77
C ILE A 759 36.15 -7.33 -11.23
N GLU A 760 37.27 -7.90 -11.68
CA GLU A 760 37.43 -8.47 -13.01
C GLU A 760 38.10 -9.86 -12.92
N LEU A 761 37.54 -10.83 -13.64
CA LEU A 761 38.07 -12.19 -13.72
C LEU A 761 38.76 -12.41 -15.07
N THR A 762 39.93 -13.00 -15.04
CA THR A 762 40.58 -13.52 -16.26
C THR A 762 39.83 -14.78 -16.75
N ASP A 763 40.05 -15.16 -18.02
CA ASP A 763 39.44 -16.38 -18.58
C ASP A 763 39.93 -17.64 -17.83
N ALA A 764 41.19 -17.68 -17.36
CA ALA A 764 41.72 -18.77 -16.54
C ALA A 764 40.99 -18.87 -15.17
N ALA A 765 40.69 -17.74 -14.54
CA ALA A 765 39.92 -17.72 -13.28
C ALA A 765 38.49 -18.21 -13.50
N ARG A 766 37.83 -17.75 -14.57
CA ARG A 766 36.47 -18.21 -14.95
C ARG A 766 36.45 -19.72 -15.20
N ASP A 767 37.45 -20.27 -15.90
CA ASP A 767 37.57 -21.70 -16.16
C ASP A 767 37.74 -22.50 -14.88
N LEU A 768 38.57 -22.05 -13.95
CA LEU A 768 38.78 -22.71 -12.68
C LEU A 768 37.49 -22.75 -11.85
N VAL A 769 36.80 -21.60 -11.72
CA VAL A 769 35.53 -21.50 -11.00
C VAL A 769 34.46 -22.38 -11.66
N ALA A 770 34.32 -22.32 -12.98
CA ALA A 770 33.38 -23.15 -13.72
C ALA A 770 33.66 -24.64 -13.53
N LYS A 771 34.94 -25.06 -13.56
CA LYS A 771 35.37 -26.45 -13.39
C LYS A 771 35.11 -26.95 -11.97
N GLN A 772 35.40 -26.15 -10.95
CA GLN A 772 35.17 -26.55 -9.55
C GLN A 772 33.69 -26.47 -9.13
N GLY A 773 32.92 -25.57 -9.74
CA GLY A 773 31.51 -25.42 -9.48
C GLY A 773 30.58 -26.20 -10.40
N ALA A 774 31.10 -26.94 -11.40
CA ALA A 774 30.30 -27.77 -12.30
C ALA A 774 30.09 -29.17 -11.72
N ASP A 775 28.84 -29.57 -11.62
CA ASP A 775 28.45 -30.94 -11.27
C ASP A 775 27.52 -31.50 -12.35
N PRO A 776 27.82 -32.68 -12.92
CA PRO A 776 26.96 -33.28 -13.95
C PRO A 776 25.51 -33.52 -13.51
N VAL A 777 25.28 -33.71 -12.20
CA VAL A 777 23.95 -34.01 -11.61
C VAL A 777 23.25 -32.75 -11.15
N TYR A 778 23.97 -31.80 -10.54
CA TYR A 778 23.43 -30.60 -9.90
C TYR A 778 23.56 -29.34 -10.78
N GLY A 779 24.12 -29.46 -11.99
CA GLY A 779 24.24 -28.37 -12.96
C GLY A 779 25.04 -27.17 -12.43
N ALA A 780 24.48 -25.98 -12.58
CA ALA A 780 25.10 -24.71 -12.12
C ALA A 780 24.83 -24.39 -10.64
N ARG A 781 24.05 -25.19 -9.89
CA ARG A 781 23.70 -24.89 -8.48
C ARG A 781 24.91 -24.78 -7.56
N PRO A 782 25.98 -25.64 -7.69
CA PRO A 782 27.19 -25.52 -6.89
C PRO A 782 28.07 -24.31 -7.24
N LEU A 783 27.91 -23.68 -8.43
CA LEU A 783 28.71 -22.49 -8.83
C LEU A 783 28.62 -21.35 -7.81
N ARG A 784 27.44 -21.10 -7.25
CA ARG A 784 27.28 -20.05 -6.22
C ARG A 784 28.18 -20.29 -5.02
N ARG A 785 28.24 -21.56 -4.58
CA ARG A 785 29.11 -21.95 -3.46
C ARG A 785 30.59 -21.88 -3.85
N ALA A 786 30.93 -22.25 -5.09
CA ALA A 786 32.30 -22.13 -5.58
C ALA A 786 32.73 -20.65 -5.63
N ILE A 787 31.88 -19.75 -6.14
CA ILE A 787 32.15 -18.28 -6.13
C ILE A 787 32.32 -17.77 -4.72
N GLN A 788 31.42 -18.15 -3.79
CA GLN A 788 31.52 -17.76 -2.41
C GLN A 788 32.86 -18.19 -1.79
N THR A 789 33.20 -19.47 -1.87
CA THR A 789 34.39 -20.03 -1.22
C THR A 789 35.69 -19.59 -1.89
N LEU A 790 35.70 -19.41 -3.23
CA LEU A 790 36.93 -19.12 -3.98
C LEU A 790 37.17 -17.62 -4.16
N ILE A 791 36.11 -16.80 -4.13
CA ILE A 791 36.20 -15.35 -4.41
C ILE A 791 35.72 -14.53 -3.23
N GLU A 792 34.47 -14.71 -2.77
CA GLU A 792 33.87 -13.84 -1.75
C GLU A 792 34.56 -13.99 -0.39
N ASP A 793 34.82 -15.21 0.10
CA ASP A 793 35.44 -15.42 1.39
C ASP A 793 36.89 -14.88 1.46
N PRO A 794 37.80 -15.20 0.50
CA PRO A 794 39.16 -14.65 0.53
C PRO A 794 39.18 -13.11 0.36
N LEU A 795 38.34 -12.58 -0.53
CA LEU A 795 38.27 -11.15 -0.76
C LEU A 795 37.74 -10.39 0.48
N SER A 796 36.78 -10.99 1.19
CA SER A 796 36.24 -10.43 2.43
C SER A 796 37.30 -10.38 3.55
N GLU A 797 38.12 -11.43 3.68
CA GLU A 797 39.23 -11.42 4.64
C GLU A 797 40.27 -10.33 4.34
N GLU A 798 40.65 -10.16 3.06
CA GLU A 798 41.58 -9.12 2.63
C GLU A 798 41.00 -7.70 2.80
N LEU A 799 39.69 -7.52 2.55
CA LEU A 799 38.97 -6.25 2.79
C LEU A 799 38.99 -5.87 4.27
N LEU A 800 38.72 -6.83 5.16
CA LEU A 800 38.73 -6.61 6.62
C LEU A 800 40.15 -6.29 7.15
N GLN A 801 41.20 -6.83 6.50
CA GLN A 801 42.60 -6.52 6.84
C GLN A 801 43.04 -5.16 6.30
N GLY A 802 42.18 -4.43 5.58
CA GLY A 802 42.49 -3.13 5.02
C GLY A 802 43.38 -3.19 3.76
N GLY A 803 43.44 -4.31 3.09
CA GLY A 803 44.21 -4.53 1.87
C GLY A 803 43.70 -3.76 0.65
N TRP A 804 42.44 -3.30 0.67
CA TRP A 804 41.74 -2.70 -0.46
C TRP A 804 41.15 -1.33 -0.09
N SER A 805 41.07 -0.42 -1.05
CA SER A 805 40.54 0.95 -0.84
C SER A 805 39.69 1.40 -2.03
N ALA A 806 38.86 2.40 -1.82
CA ALA A 806 38.06 3.01 -2.89
C ALA A 806 38.96 3.47 -4.05
N GLY A 807 38.58 3.13 -5.28
CA GLY A 807 39.35 3.35 -6.51
C GLY A 807 40.15 2.12 -6.97
N ASP A 808 40.14 1.02 -6.21
CA ASP A 808 40.84 -0.20 -6.60
C ASP A 808 39.96 -1.15 -7.45
N ILE A 809 40.57 -1.81 -8.43
CA ILE A 809 39.97 -2.90 -9.20
C ILE A 809 40.65 -4.20 -8.77
N VAL A 810 39.86 -5.17 -8.29
CA VAL A 810 40.31 -6.50 -7.94
C VAL A 810 40.39 -7.34 -9.20
N GLN A 811 41.60 -7.59 -9.68
CA GLN A 811 41.81 -8.52 -10.79
C GLN A 811 42.09 -9.93 -10.23
N VAL A 812 41.19 -10.87 -10.59
CA VAL A 812 41.27 -12.26 -10.17
C VAL A 812 41.85 -13.08 -11.31
N ASP A 813 42.96 -13.72 -11.04
CA ASP A 813 43.65 -14.62 -11.98
C ASP A 813 43.79 -16.02 -11.39
N SER A 814 44.21 -17.00 -12.19
CA SER A 814 44.39 -18.36 -11.76
C SER A 814 45.73 -18.93 -12.25
N ASP A 815 46.45 -19.61 -11.39
CA ASP A 815 47.61 -20.45 -11.73
C ASP A 815 47.24 -21.87 -12.15
N GLY A 816 45.94 -22.17 -12.29
CA GLY A 816 45.37 -23.47 -12.64
C GLY A 816 44.93 -24.32 -11.45
N GLU A 817 45.36 -24.02 -10.21
CA GLU A 817 44.93 -24.69 -8.98
C GLU A 817 44.25 -23.73 -8.00
N LYS A 818 44.72 -22.47 -7.93
CA LYS A 818 44.21 -21.45 -7.00
C LYS A 818 43.95 -20.14 -7.70
N LEU A 819 43.08 -19.32 -7.09
CA LEU A 819 42.86 -17.96 -7.50
C LEU A 819 43.86 -17.03 -6.81
N THR A 820 44.33 -16.03 -7.55
CA THR A 820 45.24 -14.96 -7.06
C THR A 820 44.56 -13.61 -7.26
N PHE A 821 44.62 -12.77 -6.22
CA PHE A 821 44.03 -11.45 -6.27
C PHE A 821 45.14 -10.43 -6.45
N THR A 822 45.01 -9.58 -7.47
CA THR A 822 45.97 -8.51 -7.78
C THR A 822 45.26 -7.20 -7.86
N LYS A 823 45.95 -6.15 -7.34
CA LYS A 823 45.42 -4.81 -7.26
C LYS A 823 45.76 -4.03 -8.51
N THR A 824 44.76 -3.57 -9.23
CA THR A 824 44.89 -2.66 -10.36
C THR A 824 44.11 -1.38 -10.09
N ARG A 825 44.57 -0.26 -10.68
CA ARG A 825 43.82 1.02 -10.62
C ARG A 825 43.28 1.34 -12.01
N GLY A 826 42.00 1.70 -12.06
CA GLY A 826 41.31 2.04 -13.30
C GLY A 826 40.07 2.86 -13.06
N LEU A 827 39.36 3.20 -14.14
CA LEU A 827 38.04 3.78 -14.07
C LEU A 827 37.06 2.69 -13.59
N ILE A 828 36.40 2.93 -12.46
CA ILE A 828 35.34 2.06 -11.96
C ILE A 828 34.17 2.21 -12.91
N PRO A 829 33.67 1.11 -13.52
CA PRO A 829 32.50 1.18 -14.39
C PRO A 829 31.28 1.63 -13.58
N GLU A 830 30.35 2.31 -14.23
CA GLU A 830 29.05 2.59 -13.60
C GLU A 830 28.32 1.26 -13.31
N PRO A 831 27.55 1.18 -12.19
CA PRO A 831 26.72 0.02 -11.89
C PRO A 831 25.78 -0.20 -13.06
N ARG A 832 25.51 -1.45 -13.39
CA ARG A 832 24.57 -1.77 -14.46
C ARG A 832 23.24 -1.11 -14.11
N HIS A 833 22.79 -0.19 -14.93
CA HIS A 833 21.40 0.21 -14.92
C HIS A 833 20.59 -1.05 -15.27
N ARG A 834 20.11 -1.73 -14.25
CA ARG A 834 19.00 -2.65 -14.45
C ARG A 834 17.85 -1.77 -14.93
N GLU A 835 17.50 -1.84 -16.20
CA GLU A 835 16.24 -1.29 -16.69
C GLU A 835 15.12 -1.99 -15.91
N THR A 836 14.85 -1.50 -14.70
CA THR A 836 13.64 -1.83 -13.97
C THR A 836 12.51 -1.19 -14.77
N MET A 837 11.78 -2.01 -15.47
CA MET A 837 10.60 -1.60 -16.23
C MET A 837 9.52 -1.19 -15.24
N GLY A 838 9.48 0.09 -14.84
CA GLY A 838 8.44 0.54 -13.93
C GLY A 838 8.59 1.91 -13.31
N THR A 839 9.74 2.55 -13.40
CA THR A 839 9.84 3.97 -13.02
C THR A 839 9.81 4.83 -14.28
N PRO A 840 8.90 5.84 -14.37
CA PRO A 840 9.01 6.85 -15.41
C PRO A 840 10.39 7.50 -15.25
N SER A 841 11.19 7.42 -16.31
CA SER A 841 12.46 8.13 -16.43
C SER A 841 12.26 9.56 -15.96
N ALA A 842 12.91 9.94 -14.87
CA ALA A 842 13.12 11.34 -14.55
C ALA A 842 13.74 11.98 -15.79
N MET A 843 13.11 13.05 -16.28
CA MET A 843 13.58 13.79 -17.45
C MET A 843 15.08 14.11 -17.28
N PRO A 844 15.89 13.98 -18.34
CA PRO A 844 17.29 14.39 -18.28
C PRO A 844 17.36 15.88 -17.99
N ARG A 845 18.08 16.24 -16.95
CA ARG A 845 18.43 17.60 -16.63
C ARG A 845 19.21 18.19 -17.80
N GLY A 846 18.68 19.27 -18.33
CA GLY A 846 19.38 20.37 -19.00
C GLY A 846 20.38 19.99 -20.09
N LEU A 847 19.93 20.03 -21.33
CA LEU A 847 20.82 20.31 -22.43
C LEU A 847 21.09 21.81 -22.45
N ASP A 848 22.38 22.15 -22.36
CA ASP A 848 22.94 23.49 -22.50
C ASP A 848 22.36 24.20 -23.74
N ALA A 849 21.98 25.45 -23.54
CA ALA A 849 21.62 26.36 -24.61
C ALA A 849 22.86 26.62 -25.52
N PRO A 850 22.73 26.57 -26.84
CA PRO A 850 23.82 26.96 -27.71
C PRO A 850 24.01 28.46 -27.65
N SER A 851 25.26 28.86 -27.36
CA SER A 851 25.75 30.22 -27.41
C SER A 851 25.46 30.88 -28.77
N ALA A 852 24.87 32.06 -28.71
CA ALA A 852 24.71 32.94 -29.85
C ALA A 852 26.08 33.42 -30.37
N GLY A 853 26.40 33.05 -31.57
CA GLY A 853 27.48 33.68 -32.38
C GLY A 853 26.88 34.67 -33.37
N PRO A 854 27.67 35.67 -33.82
CA PRO A 854 27.13 36.92 -34.33
C PRO A 854 26.69 36.88 -35.79
N ALA A 855 25.81 37.84 -36.11
CA ALA A 855 25.21 38.12 -37.39
C ALA A 855 26.24 38.36 -38.52
N GLY A 856 26.02 37.72 -39.65
CA GLY A 856 26.64 37.99 -40.94
C GLY A 856 25.59 38.05 -42.02
N SER A 857 25.57 39.19 -42.68
CA SER A 857 24.66 39.68 -43.71
C SER A 857 24.71 38.97 -45.06
N ALA A 858 23.63 39.17 -45.77
CA ALA A 858 23.47 39.24 -47.24
C ALA A 858 22.98 38.01 -48.00
N GLY A 859 21.85 38.20 -48.59
CA GLY A 859 21.70 38.31 -50.06
C GLY A 859 21.06 37.16 -50.78
N GLY A 860 19.88 37.41 -51.27
CA GLY A 860 19.66 37.14 -52.70
C GLY A 860 18.81 35.91 -53.11
N LEU A 861 17.63 36.19 -53.48
CA LEU A 861 16.99 35.80 -54.77
C LEU A 861 16.48 34.35 -55.05
N MET A 862 15.19 34.32 -55.19
CA MET A 862 14.42 33.72 -56.32
C MET A 862 14.51 32.22 -56.60
N SER A 863 13.42 31.54 -56.64
CA SER A 863 12.41 31.29 -57.67
C SER A 863 12.00 29.81 -57.78
N THR A 864 10.70 29.61 -57.73
CA THR A 864 9.81 28.77 -58.58
C THR A 864 9.92 27.24 -58.63
N ARG A 865 8.75 26.68 -58.39
CA ARG A 865 8.08 25.53 -59.06
C ARG A 865 8.80 24.15 -59.00
N GLU A 866 8.13 23.14 -58.61
CA GLU A 866 6.87 22.46 -58.94
C GLU A 866 6.32 21.71 -57.71
#